data_e936f2fe1d9e2065d3bbeba7659c1eb9
#
_entry.id   e936f2fe1d9e2065d3bbeba7659c1eb9
#
_cell.length_a   1.000
_cell.length_b   1.000
_cell.length_c   1.000
_cell.angle_alpha   90.00
_cell.angle_beta   90.00
_cell.angle_gamma   90.00
#
_symmetry.space_group_name_H-M   'P 1'
#
loop_
_entity.id
_entity.type
_entity.pdbx_description
1 polymer ?
#
loop_
_entity_poly.entity_id
_entity_poly.type
_entity_poly.pdbx_seq_one_letter_code
_entity_poly.pdbx_strand_id
1 'polypeptide(L)'
;MKNEELFLYLCGMNYELVSDYKPTGDQPEAIQQLTEGIMQGVKAQTLLGVTGSGKTFTIANVIRNVGRPTLILSHNKTLAAQLYGEMKQFFPHNAVEYYVSYYDYYQPEAYMPSTDTYIEKDLAINDEIDKMRLAATSALLSGRRDVIVVSSVSCIYGMGNPSTFFEFLVELHVGQEIDRNELLRRLNELLYVRNDISLSRGEVRVKGDTVDIALAYSDFLLRITFWGDEIESIEELDPERLVRIQSYDSYKVYPANLFITDKDAQERAIVQIQNDLREQVTFFERQGKELEAKRLHERVTYDIEMIRELGHCSGIENYSRYFDGRAPGTRPYCLLDFFPKDFLLVIDESHVSVPQLHAMYGGDQSRKNTLVEYGFRLPAAKDNRPLKFEEFVEMTNQVIYVSATPADYEIAESEGIVVEQVIRPTGLLDPSIEVRPTENQVDDLMEEIQQCIERKERVLVVTLTKRMAEELTEYLLGTGVQTAYIHSDVDTLERVRIINELRAGVYDVLVGVNLLREGLDLPEVSLVAILDADKEGFLRNHRSLTQTIGRAARNVNGKAILYADSITDSMAATINETNRRREKQLRYNAEHNITPTQIRKVQTMGDLLQNSQQTEPRAYIEPAPYEVLAVAEAATLTVEEKKKRIASLKRKMEEAAKRLEFVDAAILRDEMLRLQAEIES
;
A
#
# COMPACT_ATOMS: atom_id res chain seq x y z
N MET A 1 14.32 -6.07 43.82
CA MET A 1 15.49 -5.73 42.99
C MET A 1 15.50 -6.38 41.60
N LYS A 2 15.02 -7.61 41.42
CA LYS A 2 15.01 -8.24 40.05
C LYS A 2 13.95 -7.71 39.05
N ASN A 3 12.85 -7.15 39.54
CA ASN A 3 11.80 -6.63 38.65
C ASN A 3 12.07 -5.22 38.10
N GLU A 4 12.85 -4.41 38.81
CA GLU A 4 13.23 -3.08 38.33
C GLU A 4 14.37 -3.13 37.32
N GLU A 5 15.30 -4.08 37.43
CA GLU A 5 16.36 -4.29 36.44
C GLU A 5 15.82 -4.89 35.15
N LEU A 6 14.82 -5.78 35.19
CA LEU A 6 14.13 -6.31 34.04
C LEU A 6 13.28 -5.23 33.36
N PHE A 7 12.65 -4.35 34.13
CA PHE A 7 11.90 -3.20 33.60
C PHE A 7 12.84 -2.16 32.95
N LEU A 8 14.01 -1.94 33.49
CA LEU A 8 15.06 -1.08 32.94
C LEU A 8 15.70 -1.71 31.68
N TYR A 9 15.82 -3.03 31.62
CA TYR A 9 16.31 -3.74 30.42
C TYR A 9 15.28 -3.72 29.27
N LEU A 10 13.98 -3.79 29.58
CA LEU A 10 12.88 -3.63 28.62
C LEU A 10 12.64 -2.17 28.22
N CYS A 11 13.03 -1.20 29.05
CA CYS A 11 13.03 0.23 28.70
C CYS A 11 14.25 0.67 27.88
N GLY A 12 15.21 -0.21 27.60
CA GLY A 12 16.55 0.13 27.10
C GLY A 12 16.82 -0.10 25.63
N MET A 13 15.87 -0.59 24.82
CA MET A 13 16.07 -0.65 23.39
C MET A 13 15.76 0.71 22.76
N ASN A 14 16.78 1.56 22.68
CA ASN A 14 16.71 2.83 21.97
C ASN A 14 16.90 2.60 20.46
N TYR A 15 16.26 3.45 19.66
CA TYR A 15 16.55 3.48 18.22
C TYR A 15 18.00 3.89 17.97
N GLU A 16 18.72 3.04 17.23
CA GLU A 16 20.09 3.31 16.79
C GLU A 16 20.06 3.77 15.33
N LEU A 17 20.15 5.08 15.11
CA LEU A 17 20.19 5.65 13.77
C LEU A 17 21.61 5.55 13.21
N VAL A 18 21.77 4.76 12.16
CA VAL A 18 23.03 4.61 11.41
C VAL A 18 22.93 5.39 10.10
N SER A 19 23.78 6.38 9.91
CA SER A 19 23.79 7.19 8.69
C SER A 19 25.09 7.96 8.53
N ASP A 20 25.61 8.01 7.31
CA ASP A 20 26.72 8.89 6.93
C ASP A 20 26.29 10.34 6.76
N TYR A 21 24.97 10.60 6.70
CA TYR A 21 24.41 11.94 6.54
C TYR A 21 24.26 12.65 7.89
N LYS A 22 24.49 13.97 7.86
CA LYS A 22 24.17 14.86 8.99
C LYS A 22 23.04 15.79 8.60
N PRO A 23 22.14 16.15 9.54
CA PRO A 23 21.09 17.12 9.27
C PRO A 23 21.66 18.45 8.76
N THR A 24 21.13 18.93 7.64
CA THR A 24 21.56 20.18 6.97
C THR A 24 20.35 20.99 6.50
N GLY A 25 20.57 22.24 6.14
CA GLY A 25 19.50 23.14 5.70
C GLY A 25 18.45 23.39 6.78
N ASP A 26 17.19 23.18 6.43
CA ASP A 26 16.05 23.32 7.34
C ASP A 26 15.88 22.07 8.26
N GLN A 27 16.60 20.95 8.00
CA GLN A 27 16.41 19.69 8.73
C GLN A 27 16.66 19.81 10.24
N PRO A 28 17.74 20.46 10.75
CA PRO A 28 17.97 20.56 12.19
C PRO A 28 16.82 21.22 12.93
N GLU A 29 16.30 22.32 12.38
CA GLU A 29 15.19 23.07 12.96
C GLU A 29 13.88 22.26 12.88
N ALA A 30 13.61 21.62 11.75
CA ALA A 30 12.44 20.77 11.57
C ALA A 30 12.45 19.57 12.54
N ILE A 31 13.58 18.89 12.72
CA ILE A 31 13.75 17.80 13.68
C ILE A 31 13.47 18.29 15.09
N GLN A 32 14.03 19.44 15.47
CA GLN A 32 13.82 20.02 16.78
C GLN A 32 12.36 20.35 17.02
N GLN A 33 11.72 21.12 16.16
CA GLN A 33 10.32 21.56 16.29
C GLN A 33 9.37 20.37 16.39
N LEU A 34 9.49 19.37 15.48
CA LEU A 34 8.67 18.17 15.50
C LEU A 34 8.86 17.36 16.78
N THR A 35 10.12 17.16 17.22
CA THR A 35 10.43 16.42 18.45
C THR A 35 9.86 17.13 19.68
N GLU A 36 10.09 18.43 19.82
CA GLU A 36 9.56 19.23 20.93
C GLU A 36 8.03 19.21 20.97
N GLY A 37 7.36 19.37 19.82
CA GLY A 37 5.90 19.28 19.73
C GLY A 37 5.37 17.93 20.23
N ILE A 38 5.98 16.80 19.83
CA ILE A 38 5.59 15.47 20.32
C ILE A 38 5.80 15.37 21.84
N MET A 39 6.94 15.82 22.33
CA MET A 39 7.25 15.76 23.77
C MET A 39 6.33 16.66 24.60
N GLN A 40 5.82 17.75 24.04
CA GLN A 40 4.84 18.64 24.67
C GLN A 40 3.39 18.13 24.55
N GLY A 41 3.16 17.00 23.86
CA GLY A 41 1.84 16.40 23.72
C GLY A 41 0.98 16.99 22.61
N VAL A 42 1.58 17.73 21.67
CA VAL A 42 0.85 18.24 20.47
C VAL A 42 0.30 17.07 19.68
N LYS A 43 -1.00 17.08 19.40
CA LYS A 43 -1.69 15.93 18.76
C LYS A 43 -1.37 15.78 17.29
N ALA A 44 -1.27 16.88 16.56
CA ALA A 44 -1.04 16.88 15.12
C ALA A 44 0.00 17.93 14.73
N GLN A 45 0.92 17.58 13.86
CA GLN A 45 1.92 18.47 13.30
C GLN A 45 2.04 18.23 11.80
N THR A 46 2.29 19.27 11.02
CA THR A 46 2.47 19.16 9.58
C THR A 46 3.90 19.52 9.17
N LEU A 47 4.60 18.57 8.52
CA LEU A 47 5.89 18.80 7.87
C LEU A 47 5.64 19.09 6.38
N LEU A 48 5.82 20.35 5.97
CA LEU A 48 5.87 20.75 4.57
C LEU A 48 7.29 20.53 4.07
N GLY A 49 7.51 19.39 3.39
CA GLY A 49 8.82 19.03 2.89
C GLY A 49 8.82 18.84 1.38
N VAL A 50 9.58 19.67 0.65
CA VAL A 50 9.68 19.54 -0.81
C VAL A 50 10.37 18.24 -1.24
N THR A 51 10.15 17.83 -2.47
CA THR A 51 10.82 16.65 -3.05
C THR A 51 12.33 16.84 -3.03
N GLY A 52 13.06 15.85 -2.49
CA GLY A 52 14.52 15.89 -2.39
C GLY A 52 15.08 16.68 -1.20
N SER A 53 14.24 17.18 -0.27
CA SER A 53 14.72 17.83 0.95
C SER A 53 15.17 16.86 2.05
N GLY A 54 14.97 15.55 1.88
CA GLY A 54 15.35 14.53 2.85
C GLY A 54 14.32 14.34 3.97
N LYS A 55 13.01 14.42 3.67
CA LYS A 55 11.91 14.20 4.63
C LYS A 55 12.06 12.91 5.41
N THR A 56 12.38 11.80 4.73
CA THR A 56 12.54 10.48 5.37
C THR A 56 13.64 10.50 6.43
N PHE A 57 14.77 11.16 6.14
CA PHE A 57 15.87 11.31 7.10
C PHE A 57 15.49 12.19 8.29
N THR A 58 14.71 13.25 8.08
CA THR A 58 14.16 14.09 9.15
C THR A 58 13.25 13.27 10.06
N ILE A 59 12.31 12.50 9.49
CA ILE A 59 11.42 11.62 10.25
C ILE A 59 12.20 10.55 11.01
N ALA A 60 13.22 9.93 10.41
CA ALA A 60 14.09 8.97 11.09
C ALA A 60 14.76 9.58 12.33
N ASN A 61 15.27 10.82 12.25
CA ASN A 61 15.83 11.53 13.41
C ASN A 61 14.77 11.83 14.48
N VAL A 62 13.55 12.21 14.09
CA VAL A 62 12.44 12.43 15.03
C VAL A 62 12.09 11.11 15.74
N ILE A 63 11.96 10.00 15.02
CA ILE A 63 11.68 8.66 15.59
C ILE A 63 12.74 8.30 16.62
N ARG A 64 14.03 8.45 16.27
CA ARG A 64 15.14 8.21 17.21
C ARG A 64 15.02 9.05 18.48
N ASN A 65 14.71 10.34 18.34
CA ASN A 65 14.65 11.29 19.47
C ASN A 65 13.44 11.01 20.37
N VAL A 66 12.30 10.57 19.79
CA VAL A 66 11.05 10.30 20.52
C VAL A 66 11.07 8.93 21.20
N GLY A 67 11.70 7.91 20.60
CA GLY A 67 11.86 6.58 21.19
C GLY A 67 10.55 5.80 21.37
N ARG A 68 9.57 5.99 20.49
CA ARG A 68 8.26 5.30 20.55
C ARG A 68 8.04 4.39 19.36
N PRO A 69 7.29 3.28 19.52
CA PRO A 69 6.81 2.52 18.36
C PRO A 69 6.13 3.43 17.37
N THR A 70 6.46 3.26 16.09
CA THR A 70 6.02 4.19 15.04
C THR A 70 5.36 3.44 13.90
N LEU A 71 4.19 3.93 13.46
CA LEU A 71 3.53 3.52 12.24
C LEU A 71 3.75 4.59 11.17
N ILE A 72 4.36 4.21 10.04
CA ILE A 72 4.50 5.07 8.87
C ILE A 72 3.47 4.59 7.84
N LEU A 73 2.49 5.43 7.53
CA LEU A 73 1.44 5.15 6.57
C LEU A 73 1.74 5.79 5.22
N SER A 74 1.71 5.00 4.16
CA SER A 74 1.86 5.44 2.78
C SER A 74 0.63 5.05 1.95
N HIS A 75 0.31 5.81 0.90
CA HIS A 75 -0.90 5.60 0.10
C HIS A 75 -0.81 4.41 -0.89
N ASN A 76 0.38 3.88 -1.17
CA ASN A 76 0.54 2.71 -2.05
C ASN A 76 1.70 1.79 -1.62
N LYS A 77 1.71 0.55 -2.17
CA LYS A 77 2.72 -0.49 -1.86
C LYS A 77 4.13 -0.08 -2.28
N THR A 78 4.28 0.55 -3.42
CA THR A 78 5.61 0.90 -4.00
C THR A 78 6.31 1.94 -3.13
N LEU A 79 5.60 2.99 -2.73
CA LEU A 79 6.16 4.00 -1.84
C LEU A 79 6.41 3.44 -0.44
N ALA A 80 5.51 2.58 0.07
CA ALA A 80 5.72 1.88 1.33
C ALA A 80 6.98 1.00 1.28
N ALA A 81 7.24 0.27 0.18
CA ALA A 81 8.45 -0.53 -0.01
C ALA A 81 9.72 0.35 -0.03
N GLN A 82 9.67 1.50 -0.70
CA GLN A 82 10.78 2.44 -0.69
C GLN A 82 11.07 2.96 0.73
N LEU A 83 10.04 3.41 1.45
CA LEU A 83 10.19 3.90 2.83
C LEU A 83 10.69 2.81 3.78
N TYR A 84 10.20 1.56 3.61
CA TYR A 84 10.70 0.41 4.35
C TYR A 84 12.20 0.20 4.12
N GLY A 85 12.65 0.20 2.86
CA GLY A 85 14.06 0.06 2.52
C GLY A 85 14.93 1.19 3.09
N GLU A 86 14.47 2.45 3.02
CA GLU A 86 15.16 3.61 3.60
C GLU A 86 15.23 3.50 5.14
N MET A 87 14.13 3.15 5.81
CA MET A 87 14.09 2.96 7.28
C MET A 87 14.95 1.78 7.73
N LYS A 88 14.99 0.67 6.99
CA LYS A 88 15.85 -0.48 7.28
C LYS A 88 17.34 -0.13 7.21
N GLN A 89 17.72 0.77 6.27
CA GLN A 89 19.08 1.28 6.19
C GLN A 89 19.42 2.22 7.36
N PHE A 90 18.48 3.07 7.79
CA PHE A 90 18.68 3.97 8.92
C PHE A 90 18.65 3.25 10.27
N PHE A 91 17.93 2.16 10.39
CA PHE A 91 17.74 1.40 11.63
C PHE A 91 18.05 -0.09 11.45
N PRO A 92 19.31 -0.46 11.09
CA PRO A 92 19.67 -1.86 10.76
C PRO A 92 19.55 -2.80 11.96
N HIS A 93 19.62 -2.27 13.20
CA HIS A 93 19.61 -3.06 14.44
C HIS A 93 18.26 -3.03 15.17
N ASN A 94 17.28 -2.28 14.64
CA ASN A 94 15.93 -2.17 15.21
C ASN A 94 14.92 -2.96 14.40
N ALA A 95 13.73 -3.20 14.94
CA ALA A 95 12.65 -3.85 14.23
C ALA A 95 12.00 -2.87 13.25
N VAL A 96 12.36 -2.98 11.98
CA VAL A 96 11.69 -2.28 10.88
C VAL A 96 10.92 -3.31 10.09
N GLU A 97 9.60 -3.16 10.06
CA GLU A 97 8.65 -4.16 9.53
C GLU A 97 7.81 -3.58 8.39
N TYR A 98 7.36 -4.46 7.49
CA TYR A 98 6.59 -4.10 6.32
C TYR A 98 5.18 -4.70 6.40
N TYR A 99 4.15 -3.86 6.30
CA TYR A 99 2.77 -4.30 6.44
C TYR A 99 1.88 -3.71 5.34
N VAL A 100 1.72 -4.42 4.24
CA VAL A 100 0.86 -4.02 3.12
C VAL A 100 -0.15 -5.13 2.78
N SER A 101 -1.00 -4.91 1.80
CA SER A 101 -1.90 -5.97 1.31
C SER A 101 -1.06 -7.15 0.77
N TYR A 102 -1.36 -8.34 1.26
CA TYR A 102 -0.64 -9.58 0.90
C TYR A 102 -1.16 -10.26 -0.38
N TYR A 103 -2.06 -9.59 -1.10
CA TYR A 103 -2.56 -10.09 -2.38
C TYR A 103 -1.69 -9.58 -3.54
N ASP A 104 -1.24 -10.49 -4.41
CA ASP A 104 -0.69 -10.13 -5.73
C ASP A 104 -1.81 -9.79 -6.70
N TYR A 105 -2.92 -10.51 -6.59
CA TYR A 105 -4.15 -10.24 -7.30
C TYR A 105 -5.32 -10.31 -6.32
N TYR A 106 -6.27 -9.38 -6.43
CA TYR A 106 -7.47 -9.36 -5.61
C TYR A 106 -8.67 -8.83 -6.39
N GLN A 107 -9.65 -9.72 -6.62
CA GLN A 107 -10.97 -9.36 -7.11
C GLN A 107 -11.97 -9.52 -5.97
N PRO A 108 -12.55 -8.43 -5.46
CA PRO A 108 -13.54 -8.52 -4.39
C PRO A 108 -14.84 -9.15 -4.90
N GLU A 109 -15.49 -9.95 -4.05
CA GLU A 109 -16.83 -10.43 -4.29
C GLU A 109 -17.80 -9.24 -4.47
N ALA A 110 -18.59 -9.24 -5.52
CA ALA A 110 -19.55 -8.18 -5.80
C ALA A 110 -20.78 -8.72 -6.53
N TYR A 111 -21.90 -7.98 -6.42
CA TYR A 111 -23.08 -8.26 -7.21
C TYR A 111 -23.59 -6.97 -7.87
N MET A 112 -23.87 -7.04 -9.15
CA MET A 112 -24.39 -5.94 -9.96
C MET A 112 -25.88 -6.20 -10.27
N PRO A 113 -26.82 -5.57 -9.55
CA PRO A 113 -28.25 -5.82 -9.74
C PRO A 113 -28.78 -5.45 -11.15
N SER A 114 -28.17 -4.44 -11.78
CA SER A 114 -28.59 -3.99 -13.12
C SER A 114 -28.37 -5.00 -14.22
N THR A 115 -27.40 -5.90 -14.06
CA THR A 115 -27.02 -6.92 -15.04
C THR A 115 -27.20 -8.35 -14.50
N ASP A 116 -27.72 -8.51 -13.29
CA ASP A 116 -27.82 -9.78 -12.55
C ASP A 116 -26.50 -10.58 -12.57
N THR A 117 -25.36 -9.84 -12.42
CA THR A 117 -24.05 -10.44 -12.53
C THR A 117 -23.42 -10.56 -11.13
N TYR A 118 -23.14 -11.80 -10.72
CA TYR A 118 -22.35 -12.08 -9.54
C TYR A 118 -20.87 -12.25 -9.91
N ILE A 119 -20.01 -11.49 -9.26
CA ILE A 119 -18.56 -11.57 -9.38
C ILE A 119 -18.05 -12.34 -8.17
N GLU A 120 -17.48 -13.50 -8.40
CA GLU A 120 -16.88 -14.31 -7.36
C GLU A 120 -15.56 -13.67 -6.88
N LYS A 121 -15.27 -13.85 -5.59
CA LYS A 121 -13.99 -13.45 -5.02
C LYS A 121 -12.86 -14.28 -5.66
N ASP A 122 -11.86 -13.62 -6.22
CA ASP A 122 -10.65 -14.25 -6.71
C ASP A 122 -9.42 -13.55 -6.12
N LEU A 123 -8.41 -14.33 -5.74
CA LEU A 123 -7.21 -13.80 -5.07
C LEU A 123 -6.00 -14.70 -5.27
N ALA A 124 -4.82 -14.08 -5.28
CA ALA A 124 -3.53 -14.74 -5.17
C ALA A 124 -2.76 -14.13 -3.99
N ILE A 125 -2.33 -14.98 -3.05
CA ILE A 125 -1.59 -14.56 -1.86
C ILE A 125 -0.10 -14.56 -2.19
N ASN A 126 0.60 -13.52 -1.73
CA ASN A 126 2.04 -13.44 -1.73
C ASN A 126 2.58 -13.91 -0.38
N ASP A 127 3.24 -15.06 -0.37
CA ASP A 127 3.75 -15.69 0.85
C ASP A 127 4.82 -14.86 1.56
N GLU A 128 5.65 -14.10 0.81
CA GLU A 128 6.67 -13.23 1.39
C GLU A 128 6.04 -12.04 2.12
N ILE A 129 5.02 -11.41 1.53
CA ILE A 129 4.32 -10.32 2.18
C ILE A 129 3.53 -10.83 3.40
N ASP A 130 2.94 -12.03 3.31
CA ASP A 130 2.26 -12.64 4.45
C ASP A 130 3.22 -12.90 5.62
N LYS A 131 4.43 -13.41 5.34
CA LYS A 131 5.53 -13.55 6.33
C LYS A 131 5.87 -12.20 6.98
N MET A 132 6.04 -11.15 6.17
CA MET A 132 6.36 -9.80 6.68
C MET A 132 5.23 -9.25 7.58
N ARG A 133 3.96 -9.54 7.26
CA ARG A 133 2.82 -9.14 8.10
C ARG A 133 2.82 -9.86 9.45
N LEU A 134 3.12 -11.15 9.46
CA LEU A 134 3.29 -11.92 10.69
C LEU A 134 4.48 -11.41 11.51
N ALA A 135 5.61 -11.06 10.87
CA ALA A 135 6.76 -10.46 11.53
C ALA A 135 6.40 -9.14 12.21
N ALA A 136 5.66 -8.26 11.53
CA ALA A 136 5.20 -6.99 12.10
C ALA A 136 4.33 -7.19 13.33
N THR A 137 3.35 -8.11 13.30
CA THR A 137 2.48 -8.40 14.44
C THR A 137 3.23 -9.02 15.60
N SER A 138 4.14 -9.96 15.33
CA SER A 138 4.99 -10.58 16.34
C SER A 138 5.94 -9.59 17.00
N ALA A 139 6.54 -8.68 16.22
CA ALA A 139 7.41 -7.61 16.74
C ALA A 139 6.63 -6.68 17.68
N LEU A 140 5.42 -6.25 17.31
CA LEU A 140 4.57 -5.39 18.13
C LEU A 140 4.16 -6.07 19.45
N LEU A 141 3.85 -7.36 19.43
CA LEU A 141 3.43 -8.14 20.61
C LEU A 141 4.62 -8.62 21.47
N SER A 142 5.85 -8.55 20.96
CA SER A 142 7.05 -8.95 21.74
C SER A 142 7.31 -8.07 22.97
N GLY A 143 6.68 -6.90 23.05
CA GLY A 143 6.89 -5.90 24.10
C GLY A 143 8.05 -4.94 23.83
N ARG A 144 8.79 -5.11 22.71
CA ARG A 144 9.86 -4.16 22.34
C ARG A 144 9.27 -2.82 21.91
N ARG A 145 10.02 -1.76 22.18
CA ARG A 145 9.55 -0.38 21.91
C ARG A 145 10.21 0.25 20.68
N ASP A 146 11.22 -0.37 20.13
CA ASP A 146 12.00 0.06 18.98
C ASP A 146 11.47 -0.54 17.67
N VAL A 147 10.15 -0.46 17.45
CA VAL A 147 9.45 -1.04 16.30
C VAL A 147 8.97 0.08 15.37
N ILE A 148 9.36 0.02 14.11
CA ILE A 148 8.85 0.85 13.02
C ILE A 148 8.08 -0.05 12.07
N VAL A 149 6.80 0.20 11.87
CA VAL A 149 6.01 -0.51 10.83
C VAL A 149 5.72 0.46 9.70
N VAL A 150 6.14 0.11 8.50
CA VAL A 150 5.78 0.83 7.26
C VAL A 150 4.62 0.12 6.61
N SER A 151 3.50 0.83 6.44
CA SER A 151 2.25 0.24 5.97
C SER A 151 1.61 1.04 4.83
N SER A 152 0.77 0.36 4.06
CA SER A 152 -0.25 1.00 3.23
C SER A 152 -1.57 1.13 4.00
N VAL A 153 -2.63 1.63 3.36
CA VAL A 153 -3.98 1.69 3.96
C VAL A 153 -4.53 0.33 4.41
N SER A 154 -3.86 -0.78 4.08
CA SER A 154 -4.22 -2.11 4.58
C SER A 154 -4.18 -2.23 6.12
N CYS A 155 -3.51 -1.31 6.81
CA CYS A 155 -3.48 -1.27 8.29
C CYS A 155 -4.85 -1.06 8.94
N ILE A 156 -5.82 -0.46 8.23
CA ILE A 156 -7.18 -0.22 8.76
C ILE A 156 -8.17 -1.36 8.47
N TYR A 157 -7.74 -2.39 7.74
CA TYR A 157 -8.59 -3.55 7.44
C TYR A 157 -8.56 -4.59 8.58
N GLY A 158 -9.65 -5.36 8.64
CA GLY A 158 -9.83 -6.39 9.67
C GLY A 158 -8.74 -7.44 9.67
N MET A 159 -8.30 -7.80 10.88
CA MET A 159 -7.36 -8.89 11.17
C MET A 159 -7.75 -9.60 12.47
N GLY A 160 -7.02 -10.62 12.86
CA GLY A 160 -7.28 -11.38 14.08
C GLY A 160 -7.20 -10.52 15.35
N ASN A 161 -7.84 -11.01 16.41
CA ASN A 161 -7.83 -10.36 17.72
C ASN A 161 -6.42 -10.42 18.36
N PRO A 162 -5.77 -9.29 18.69
CA PRO A 162 -4.45 -9.31 19.31
C PRO A 162 -4.40 -10.08 20.64
N SER A 163 -5.45 -10.04 21.45
CA SER A 163 -5.51 -10.79 22.72
C SER A 163 -5.47 -12.29 22.48
N THR A 164 -6.27 -12.79 21.52
CA THR A 164 -6.28 -14.21 21.14
C THR A 164 -4.92 -14.61 20.58
N PHE A 165 -4.32 -13.80 19.70
CA PHE A 165 -3.01 -14.08 19.16
C PHE A 165 -1.93 -14.17 20.24
N PHE A 166 -2.03 -13.35 21.29
CA PHE A 166 -1.11 -13.38 22.44
C PHE A 166 -1.37 -14.56 23.37
N GLU A 167 -2.62 -15.00 23.57
CA GLU A 167 -2.99 -16.15 24.41
C GLU A 167 -2.45 -17.48 23.87
N PHE A 168 -2.35 -17.60 22.53
CA PHE A 168 -1.84 -18.81 21.88
C PHE A 168 -0.31 -18.87 21.78
N LEU A 169 0.43 -17.87 22.24
CA LEU A 169 1.89 -17.88 22.23
C LEU A 169 2.45 -19.03 23.08
N VAL A 170 3.49 -19.70 22.59
CA VAL A 170 4.25 -20.70 23.32
C VAL A 170 5.60 -20.12 23.75
N GLU A 171 5.79 -19.98 25.04
CA GLU A 171 7.06 -19.54 25.63
C GLU A 171 7.89 -20.77 26.04
N LEU A 172 9.14 -20.80 25.60
CA LEU A 172 10.12 -21.87 25.82
C LEU A 172 11.32 -21.32 26.55
N HIS A 173 11.86 -22.10 27.50
CA HIS A 173 13.05 -21.74 28.27
C HIS A 173 14.02 -22.93 28.31
N VAL A 174 15.32 -22.65 28.31
CA VAL A 174 16.34 -23.67 28.57
C VAL A 174 16.18 -24.17 30.00
N GLY A 175 16.21 -25.48 30.20
CA GLY A 175 15.94 -26.13 31.49
C GLY A 175 14.46 -26.35 31.79
N GLN A 176 13.54 -26.03 30.87
CA GLN A 176 12.12 -26.28 31.03
C GLN A 176 11.81 -27.77 30.85
N GLU A 177 11.10 -28.37 31.83
CA GLU A 177 10.54 -29.70 31.72
C GLU A 177 9.24 -29.64 30.91
N ILE A 178 9.26 -30.24 29.72
CA ILE A 178 8.09 -30.39 28.83
C ILE A 178 8.26 -31.62 27.96
N ASP A 179 7.25 -32.50 27.91
CA ASP A 179 7.25 -33.63 26.98
C ASP A 179 7.24 -33.14 25.52
N ARG A 180 8.04 -33.77 24.69
CA ARG A 180 8.15 -33.39 23.26
C ARG A 180 6.81 -33.46 22.54
N ASN A 181 5.93 -34.44 22.84
CA ASN A 181 4.63 -34.55 22.19
C ASN A 181 3.69 -33.43 22.68
N GLU A 182 3.84 -33.00 23.92
CA GLU A 182 3.12 -31.83 24.45
C GLU A 182 3.55 -30.55 23.71
N LEU A 183 4.84 -30.36 23.46
CA LEU A 183 5.31 -29.25 22.63
C LEU A 183 4.72 -29.34 21.21
N LEU A 184 4.73 -30.51 20.57
CA LEU A 184 4.15 -30.69 19.24
C LEU A 184 2.65 -30.43 19.22
N ARG A 185 1.91 -30.81 20.27
CA ARG A 185 0.49 -30.49 20.42
C ARG A 185 0.26 -28.99 20.47
N ARG A 186 1.02 -28.27 21.30
CA ARG A 186 0.96 -26.80 21.38
C ARG A 186 1.31 -26.12 20.06
N LEU A 187 2.34 -26.60 19.35
CA LEU A 187 2.68 -26.08 18.04
C LEU A 187 1.59 -26.32 17.00
N ASN A 188 0.89 -27.46 17.07
CA ASN A 188 -0.28 -27.70 16.21
C ASN A 188 -1.46 -26.76 16.54
N GLU A 189 -1.66 -26.41 17.81
CA GLU A 189 -2.63 -25.39 18.24
C GLU A 189 -2.27 -24.00 17.70
N LEU A 190 -0.98 -23.71 17.50
CA LEU A 190 -0.43 -22.52 16.83
C LEU A 190 -0.53 -22.60 15.29
N LEU A 191 -1.18 -23.63 14.73
CA LEU A 191 -1.34 -23.89 13.31
C LEU A 191 -0.03 -24.27 12.58
N TYR A 192 1.02 -24.74 13.30
CA TYR A 192 2.17 -25.38 12.67
C TYR A 192 1.85 -26.81 12.26
N VAL A 193 2.25 -27.19 11.05
CA VAL A 193 1.98 -28.52 10.49
C VAL A 193 3.25 -29.37 10.55
N ARG A 194 3.11 -30.63 10.99
CA ARG A 194 4.24 -31.55 11.02
C ARG A 194 4.59 -32.05 9.62
N ASN A 195 5.85 -31.88 9.22
CA ASN A 195 6.40 -32.38 7.97
C ASN A 195 7.84 -32.85 8.18
N ASP A 196 8.05 -34.17 8.23
CA ASP A 196 9.36 -34.77 8.50
C ASP A 196 10.22 -34.93 7.22
N ILE A 197 9.67 -34.66 6.03
CA ILE A 197 10.33 -34.85 4.74
C ILE A 197 10.99 -33.56 4.27
N SER A 198 10.19 -32.52 4.10
CA SER A 198 10.65 -31.18 3.76
C SER A 198 10.19 -30.22 4.87
N LEU A 199 10.91 -29.13 5.07
CA LEU A 199 10.58 -28.16 6.10
C LEU A 199 10.38 -26.80 5.45
N SER A 200 9.13 -26.39 5.38
CA SER A 200 8.71 -25.11 4.83
C SER A 200 8.16 -24.19 5.93
N ARG A 201 7.95 -22.94 5.63
CA ARG A 201 7.38 -21.93 6.54
C ARG A 201 6.08 -22.43 7.19
N GLY A 202 5.97 -22.31 8.51
CA GLY A 202 4.81 -22.79 9.28
C GLY A 202 4.81 -24.32 9.52
N GLU A 203 5.92 -25.00 9.29
CA GLU A 203 6.05 -26.43 9.52
C GLU A 203 7.02 -26.76 10.64
N VAL A 204 6.84 -27.96 11.22
CA VAL A 204 7.74 -28.52 12.23
C VAL A 204 8.26 -29.89 11.78
N ARG A 205 9.51 -30.19 12.09
CA ARG A 205 10.14 -31.45 11.81
C ARG A 205 10.74 -32.03 13.09
N VAL A 206 10.60 -33.34 13.28
CA VAL A 206 11.16 -34.05 14.44
C VAL A 206 12.26 -35.00 13.96
N LYS A 207 13.47 -34.89 14.54
CA LYS A 207 14.60 -35.80 14.29
C LYS A 207 15.28 -36.16 15.60
N GLY A 208 15.06 -37.39 16.09
CA GLY A 208 15.62 -37.82 17.37
C GLY A 208 15.18 -36.94 18.51
N ASP A 209 16.12 -36.32 19.19
CA ASP A 209 15.91 -35.45 20.33
C ASP A 209 15.77 -33.97 19.94
N THR A 210 15.61 -33.67 18.64
CA THR A 210 15.48 -32.30 18.15
C THR A 210 14.11 -32.05 17.50
N VAL A 211 13.58 -30.85 17.74
CA VAL A 211 12.42 -30.29 17.05
C VAL A 211 12.85 -29.05 16.29
N ASP A 212 12.79 -29.09 14.97
CA ASP A 212 13.06 -27.95 14.10
C ASP A 212 11.74 -27.27 13.72
N ILE A 213 11.62 -25.98 13.98
CA ILE A 213 10.44 -25.16 13.68
C ILE A 213 10.83 -24.15 12.61
N ALA A 214 10.22 -24.23 11.42
CA ALA A 214 10.32 -23.20 10.40
C ALA A 214 9.31 -22.10 10.73
N LEU A 215 9.79 -21.03 11.35
CA LEU A 215 8.94 -19.95 11.86
C LEU A 215 8.16 -19.29 10.73
N ALA A 216 6.86 -19.01 10.97
CA ALA A 216 5.98 -18.43 9.98
C ALA A 216 6.28 -16.95 9.67
N TYR A 217 7.02 -16.28 10.55
CA TYR A 217 7.33 -14.84 10.54
C TYR A 217 8.83 -14.53 10.38
N SER A 218 9.66 -15.53 10.06
CA SER A 218 11.12 -15.40 9.98
C SER A 218 11.69 -16.30 8.90
N ASP A 219 12.90 -16.00 8.45
CA ASP A 219 13.66 -16.82 7.50
C ASP A 219 14.55 -17.86 8.18
N PHE A 220 14.50 -17.96 9.52
CA PHE A 220 15.34 -18.87 10.29
C PHE A 220 14.58 -20.13 10.69
N LEU A 221 15.34 -21.17 11.01
CA LEU A 221 14.85 -22.33 11.74
C LEU A 221 15.12 -22.17 13.23
N LEU A 222 14.12 -22.40 14.05
CA LEU A 222 14.31 -22.52 15.50
C LEU A 222 14.46 -23.99 15.84
N ARG A 223 15.62 -24.38 16.34
CA ARG A 223 15.90 -25.73 16.83
C ARG A 223 15.79 -25.80 18.32
N ILE A 224 14.96 -26.72 18.80
CA ILE A 224 14.82 -27.09 20.22
C ILE A 224 15.47 -28.45 20.39
N THR A 225 16.50 -28.54 21.21
CA THR A 225 17.15 -29.82 21.55
C THR A 225 16.70 -30.26 22.92
N PHE A 226 16.34 -31.54 23.05
CA PHE A 226 15.87 -32.14 24.28
C PHE A 226 16.90 -33.08 24.88
N TRP A 227 16.99 -33.09 26.21
CA TRP A 227 17.62 -34.14 27.00
C TRP A 227 16.54 -34.81 27.84
N GLY A 228 16.02 -35.95 27.37
CA GLY A 228 14.79 -36.55 27.91
C GLY A 228 13.59 -35.64 27.68
N ASP A 229 12.96 -35.20 28.78
CA ASP A 229 11.82 -34.28 28.75
C ASP A 229 12.21 -32.84 29.15
N GLU A 230 13.52 -32.52 29.17
CA GLU A 230 14.04 -31.18 29.46
C GLU A 230 14.59 -30.53 28.19
N ILE A 231 14.33 -29.23 27.99
CA ILE A 231 14.91 -28.43 26.90
C ILE A 231 16.38 -28.11 27.26
N GLU A 232 17.31 -28.72 26.51
CA GLU A 232 18.74 -28.52 26.67
C GLU A 232 19.21 -27.22 25.99
N SER A 233 18.73 -26.93 24.77
CA SER A 233 19.10 -25.73 24.04
C SER A 233 18.00 -25.23 23.12
N ILE A 234 18.02 -23.91 22.88
CA ILE A 234 17.18 -23.21 21.92
C ILE A 234 18.11 -22.43 20.99
N GLU A 235 18.13 -22.81 19.70
CA GLU A 235 19.09 -22.29 18.75
C GLU A 235 18.39 -21.82 17.46
N GLU A 236 18.84 -20.68 16.96
CA GLU A 236 18.46 -20.16 15.64
C GLU A 236 19.47 -20.63 14.60
N LEU A 237 18.99 -21.23 13.52
CA LEU A 237 19.81 -21.80 12.47
C LEU A 237 19.51 -21.17 11.12
N ASP A 238 20.55 -21.05 10.30
CA ASP A 238 20.41 -20.82 8.86
C ASP A 238 19.68 -22.02 8.22
N PRO A 239 18.58 -21.83 7.47
CA PRO A 239 17.76 -22.94 6.95
C PRO A 239 18.48 -23.77 5.88
N GLU A 240 19.40 -23.17 5.10
CA GLU A 240 20.11 -23.85 4.02
C GLU A 240 21.30 -24.61 4.53
N ARG A 241 22.09 -23.99 5.41
CA ARG A 241 23.37 -24.54 5.89
C ARG A 241 23.25 -25.28 7.20
N LEU A 242 22.14 -25.09 7.93
CA LEU A 242 21.91 -25.60 9.29
C LEU A 242 23.03 -25.21 10.28
N VAL A 243 23.63 -24.04 10.05
CA VAL A 243 24.65 -23.46 10.93
C VAL A 243 23.96 -22.58 11.95
N ARG A 244 24.38 -22.71 13.21
CA ARG A 244 23.87 -21.88 14.30
C ARG A 244 24.24 -20.42 14.09
N ILE A 245 23.21 -19.56 14.12
CA ILE A 245 23.33 -18.11 14.07
C ILE A 245 23.42 -17.56 15.48
N GLN A 246 22.47 -17.97 16.36
CA GLN A 246 22.36 -17.50 17.72
C GLN A 246 21.77 -18.57 18.63
N SER A 247 22.03 -18.47 19.97
CA SER A 247 21.40 -19.27 21.01
C SER A 247 20.59 -18.37 21.94
N TYR A 248 19.52 -18.91 22.50
CA TYR A 248 18.58 -18.19 23.38
C TYR A 248 18.40 -18.93 24.69
N ASP A 249 18.28 -18.20 25.80
CA ASP A 249 17.86 -18.76 27.08
C ASP A 249 16.34 -18.93 27.14
N SER A 250 15.61 -18.10 26.39
CA SER A 250 14.17 -18.20 26.22
C SER A 250 13.73 -17.71 24.84
N TYR A 251 12.66 -18.29 24.31
CA TYR A 251 12.10 -17.90 23.02
C TYR A 251 10.56 -17.96 23.02
N LYS A 252 9.91 -17.02 22.33
CA LYS A 252 8.46 -16.96 22.16
C LYS A 252 8.10 -17.35 20.75
N VAL A 253 7.39 -18.47 20.60
CA VAL A 253 6.87 -18.93 19.31
C VAL A 253 5.45 -18.39 19.13
N TYR A 254 5.26 -17.59 18.07
CA TYR A 254 3.97 -17.00 17.70
C TYR A 254 3.22 -17.89 16.72
N PRO A 255 1.88 -17.73 16.61
CA PRO A 255 1.06 -18.48 15.68
C PRO A 255 1.51 -18.37 14.21
N ALA A 256 1.30 -19.43 13.45
CA ALA A 256 1.64 -19.48 12.03
C ALA A 256 0.64 -18.72 11.13
N ASN A 257 -0.48 -18.25 11.69
CA ASN A 257 -1.50 -17.48 10.96
C ASN A 257 -2.08 -16.37 11.84
N LEU A 258 -2.43 -15.24 11.21
CA LEU A 258 -3.06 -14.10 11.90
C LEU A 258 -4.48 -14.40 12.41
N PHE A 259 -5.17 -15.35 11.81
CA PHE A 259 -6.53 -15.78 12.18
C PHE A 259 -6.46 -17.12 12.89
N ILE A 260 -6.28 -17.08 14.21
CA ILE A 260 -6.30 -18.25 15.08
C ILE A 260 -7.57 -18.25 15.94
N THR A 261 -8.21 -19.40 16.09
CA THR A 261 -9.44 -19.54 16.86
C THR A 261 -9.44 -20.91 17.54
N ASP A 262 -9.86 -20.97 18.80
CA ASP A 262 -10.04 -22.26 19.51
C ASP A 262 -11.29 -22.99 19.01
N LYS A 263 -11.34 -24.31 19.24
CA LYS A 263 -12.48 -25.15 18.80
C LYS A 263 -13.80 -24.76 19.48
N ASP A 264 -13.77 -24.35 20.74
CA ASP A 264 -14.95 -23.96 21.47
C ASP A 264 -15.52 -22.63 20.93
N ALA A 265 -14.62 -21.68 20.58
CA ALA A 265 -15.03 -20.44 19.92
C ALA A 265 -15.60 -20.71 18.51
N GLN A 266 -15.02 -21.64 17.76
CA GLN A 266 -15.55 -22.06 16.46
C GLN A 266 -16.97 -22.66 16.58
N GLU A 267 -17.21 -23.56 17.53
CA GLU A 267 -18.55 -24.14 17.75
C GLU A 267 -19.56 -23.06 18.16
N ARG A 268 -19.18 -22.13 19.06
CA ARG A 268 -20.05 -21.01 19.43
C ARG A 268 -20.37 -20.12 18.23
N ALA A 269 -19.38 -19.83 17.37
CA ALA A 269 -19.57 -19.05 16.14
C ALA A 269 -20.55 -19.74 15.20
N ILE A 270 -20.42 -21.05 14.98
CA ILE A 270 -21.33 -21.83 14.11
C ILE A 270 -22.77 -21.75 14.61
N VAL A 271 -23.01 -21.89 15.93
CA VAL A 271 -24.35 -21.77 16.51
C VAL A 271 -24.95 -20.39 16.27
N GLN A 272 -24.14 -19.31 16.40
CA GLN A 272 -24.61 -17.96 16.13
C GLN A 272 -24.91 -17.75 14.64
N ILE A 273 -24.04 -18.23 13.74
CA ILE A 273 -24.26 -18.18 12.29
C ILE A 273 -25.56 -18.85 11.90
N GLN A 274 -25.88 -20.05 12.48
CA GLN A 274 -27.12 -20.77 12.23
C GLN A 274 -28.36 -20.02 12.72
N ASN A 275 -28.24 -19.29 13.84
CA ASN A 275 -29.33 -18.47 14.36
C ASN A 275 -29.61 -17.29 13.45
N ASP A 276 -28.57 -16.53 13.09
CA ASP A 276 -28.68 -15.36 12.19
C ASP A 276 -29.16 -15.80 10.79
N LEU A 277 -28.76 -16.99 10.32
CA LEU A 277 -29.24 -17.54 9.05
C LEU A 277 -30.77 -17.77 9.10
N ARG A 278 -31.29 -18.41 10.17
CA ARG A 278 -32.72 -18.63 10.32
C ARG A 278 -33.51 -17.32 10.36
N GLU A 279 -33.02 -16.36 11.10
CA GLU A 279 -33.66 -15.04 11.19
C GLU A 279 -33.67 -14.32 9.81
N GLN A 280 -32.56 -14.34 9.09
CA GLN A 280 -32.45 -13.66 7.80
C GLN A 280 -33.25 -14.35 6.69
N VAL A 281 -33.28 -15.67 6.67
CA VAL A 281 -34.13 -16.45 5.74
C VAL A 281 -35.61 -16.13 5.99
N THR A 282 -36.08 -16.19 7.26
CA THR A 282 -37.45 -15.82 7.62
C THR A 282 -37.78 -14.37 7.24
N PHE A 283 -36.81 -13.45 7.36
CA PHE A 283 -36.98 -12.05 6.94
C PHE A 283 -37.22 -11.97 5.43
N PHE A 284 -36.44 -12.67 4.62
CA PHE A 284 -36.60 -12.66 3.16
C PHE A 284 -37.93 -13.30 2.73
N GLU A 285 -38.32 -14.42 3.33
CA GLU A 285 -39.61 -15.09 3.07
C GLU A 285 -40.78 -14.15 3.35
N ARG A 286 -40.76 -13.45 4.48
CA ARG A 286 -41.81 -12.45 4.83
C ARG A 286 -41.90 -11.30 3.83
N GLN A 287 -40.80 -10.98 3.13
CA GLN A 287 -40.76 -9.97 2.10
C GLN A 287 -41.09 -10.50 0.69
N GLY A 288 -41.37 -11.81 0.55
CA GLY A 288 -41.59 -12.44 -0.75
C GLY A 288 -40.32 -12.62 -1.60
N LYS A 289 -39.14 -12.53 -0.98
CA LYS A 289 -37.83 -12.72 -1.61
C LYS A 289 -37.35 -14.16 -1.50
N GLU A 290 -38.09 -15.10 -2.15
CA GLU A 290 -37.83 -16.55 -2.03
C GLU A 290 -36.48 -16.95 -2.62
N LEU A 291 -36.04 -16.29 -3.70
CA LEU A 291 -34.75 -16.58 -4.36
C LEU A 291 -33.58 -16.22 -3.45
N GLU A 292 -33.63 -15.03 -2.84
CA GLU A 292 -32.62 -14.55 -1.89
C GLU A 292 -32.57 -15.43 -0.64
N ALA A 293 -33.72 -15.85 -0.13
CA ALA A 293 -33.82 -16.77 1.00
C ALA A 293 -33.15 -18.11 0.72
N LYS A 294 -33.45 -18.71 -0.45
CA LYS A 294 -32.87 -19.99 -0.87
C LYS A 294 -31.36 -19.87 -1.09
N ARG A 295 -30.91 -18.83 -1.83
CA ARG A 295 -29.48 -18.57 -2.10
C ARG A 295 -28.67 -18.44 -0.82
N LEU A 296 -29.17 -17.63 0.13
CA LEU A 296 -28.51 -17.44 1.41
C LEU A 296 -28.42 -18.74 2.22
N HIS A 297 -29.52 -19.51 2.25
CA HIS A 297 -29.59 -20.77 2.97
C HIS A 297 -28.56 -21.78 2.41
N GLU A 298 -28.54 -21.99 1.10
CA GLU A 298 -27.61 -22.90 0.45
C GLU A 298 -26.15 -22.50 0.68
N ARG A 299 -25.82 -21.22 0.49
CA ARG A 299 -24.47 -20.71 0.66
C ARG A 299 -23.96 -20.84 2.08
N VAL A 300 -24.73 -20.38 3.06
CA VAL A 300 -24.27 -20.38 4.47
C VAL A 300 -24.21 -21.80 5.03
N THR A 301 -25.13 -22.69 4.63
CA THR A 301 -25.07 -24.09 5.01
C THR A 301 -23.80 -24.76 4.50
N TYR A 302 -23.46 -24.54 3.24
CA TYR A 302 -22.21 -25.04 2.66
C TYR A 302 -20.98 -24.46 3.38
N ASP A 303 -20.96 -23.16 3.65
CA ASP A 303 -19.85 -22.50 4.37
C ASP A 303 -19.67 -23.10 5.78
N ILE A 304 -20.76 -23.41 6.51
CA ILE A 304 -20.73 -24.06 7.83
C ILE A 304 -20.13 -25.47 7.74
N GLU A 305 -20.51 -26.27 6.73
CA GLU A 305 -19.96 -27.60 6.53
C GLU A 305 -18.43 -27.52 6.28
N MET A 306 -17.99 -26.60 5.42
CA MET A 306 -16.57 -26.37 5.17
C MET A 306 -15.81 -25.94 6.42
N ILE A 307 -16.37 -25.06 7.23
CA ILE A 307 -15.76 -24.61 8.49
C ILE A 307 -15.62 -25.78 9.47
N ARG A 308 -16.61 -26.69 9.56
CA ARG A 308 -16.56 -27.87 10.45
C ARG A 308 -15.50 -28.89 10.02
N GLU A 309 -15.44 -29.17 8.72
CA GLU A 309 -14.58 -30.25 8.19
C GLU A 309 -13.14 -29.78 7.99
N LEU A 310 -12.94 -28.55 7.50
CA LEU A 310 -11.63 -28.04 7.11
C LEU A 310 -11.12 -26.89 8.00
N GLY A 311 -11.95 -26.37 8.91
CA GLY A 311 -11.62 -25.21 9.72
C GLY A 311 -11.74 -23.86 9.00
N HIS A 312 -12.04 -23.85 7.70
CA HIS A 312 -12.16 -22.63 6.91
C HIS A 312 -13.16 -22.77 5.74
N CYS A 313 -13.59 -21.65 5.19
CA CYS A 313 -14.37 -21.60 3.95
C CYS A 313 -13.95 -20.40 3.10
N SER A 314 -14.34 -20.40 1.82
CA SER A 314 -14.14 -19.24 0.94
C SER A 314 -14.93 -18.03 1.44
N GLY A 315 -14.23 -16.93 1.76
CA GLY A 315 -14.85 -15.74 2.32
C GLY A 315 -15.13 -15.83 3.82
N ILE A 316 -14.36 -16.64 4.57
CA ILE A 316 -14.48 -16.80 6.04
C ILE A 316 -14.44 -15.46 6.78
N GLU A 317 -13.78 -14.46 6.23
CA GLU A 317 -13.73 -13.11 6.79
C GLU A 317 -15.10 -12.45 6.95
N ASN A 318 -16.12 -12.88 6.17
CA ASN A 318 -17.49 -12.40 6.31
C ASN A 318 -18.16 -12.89 7.60
N TYR A 319 -17.56 -13.88 8.25
CA TYR A 319 -17.98 -14.45 9.52
C TYR A 319 -17.11 -14.01 10.71
N SER A 320 -16.11 -13.13 10.50
CA SER A 320 -15.12 -12.72 11.51
C SER A 320 -15.76 -12.23 12.82
N ARG A 321 -16.88 -11.51 12.75
CA ARG A 321 -17.61 -11.03 13.93
C ARG A 321 -17.97 -12.16 14.90
N TYR A 322 -18.38 -13.34 14.39
CA TYR A 322 -18.77 -14.47 15.23
C TYR A 322 -17.57 -15.12 15.89
N PHE A 323 -16.46 -15.26 15.15
CA PHE A 323 -15.22 -15.83 15.69
C PHE A 323 -14.58 -14.93 16.74
N ASP A 324 -14.63 -13.62 16.54
CA ASP A 324 -14.12 -12.63 17.50
C ASP A 324 -15.07 -12.39 18.69
N GLY A 325 -16.30 -12.90 18.66
CA GLY A 325 -17.32 -12.64 19.67
C GLY A 325 -17.77 -11.18 19.76
N ARG A 326 -17.59 -10.39 18.69
CA ARG A 326 -17.95 -8.97 18.65
C ARG A 326 -19.44 -8.75 18.52
N ALA A 327 -19.93 -7.68 19.15
CA ALA A 327 -21.30 -7.22 18.97
C ALA A 327 -21.56 -6.72 17.54
N PRO A 328 -22.79 -6.85 16.99
CA PRO A 328 -23.15 -6.29 15.70
C PRO A 328 -22.84 -4.79 15.60
N GLY A 329 -22.30 -4.36 14.47
CA GLY A 329 -21.96 -2.96 14.18
C GLY A 329 -20.64 -2.46 14.79
N THR A 330 -19.97 -3.28 15.62
CA THR A 330 -18.65 -2.90 16.15
C THR A 330 -17.55 -3.00 15.09
N ARG A 331 -16.53 -2.17 15.22
CA ARG A 331 -15.38 -2.22 14.31
C ARG A 331 -14.59 -3.54 14.46
N PRO A 332 -13.97 -4.04 13.39
CA PRO A 332 -13.02 -5.15 13.51
C PRO A 332 -11.72 -4.70 14.20
N TYR A 333 -10.97 -5.68 14.69
CA TYR A 333 -9.58 -5.44 15.06
C TYR A 333 -8.75 -5.18 13.80
N CYS A 334 -7.74 -4.33 13.92
CA CYS A 334 -6.84 -3.98 12.82
C CYS A 334 -5.39 -3.83 13.34
N LEU A 335 -4.44 -3.48 12.47
CA LEU A 335 -3.04 -3.34 12.87
C LEU A 335 -2.84 -2.34 14.04
N LEU A 336 -3.64 -1.28 14.11
CA LEU A 336 -3.54 -0.28 15.16
C LEU A 336 -3.83 -0.85 16.56
N ASP A 337 -4.60 -1.93 16.66
CA ASP A 337 -4.88 -2.61 17.94
C ASP A 337 -3.67 -3.37 18.50
N PHE A 338 -2.66 -3.66 17.67
CA PHE A 338 -1.40 -4.29 18.08
C PHE A 338 -0.37 -3.28 18.61
N PHE A 339 -0.55 -1.99 18.32
CA PHE A 339 0.32 -0.94 18.81
C PHE A 339 0.02 -0.57 20.27
N PRO A 340 1.04 -0.16 21.06
CA PRO A 340 0.80 0.47 22.34
C PRO A 340 0.10 1.82 22.15
N LYS A 341 -0.67 2.26 23.15
CA LYS A 341 -1.50 3.49 23.04
C LYS A 341 -0.71 4.78 22.76
N ASP A 342 0.57 4.80 23.05
CA ASP A 342 1.45 5.97 22.91
C ASP A 342 2.27 5.95 21.61
N PHE A 343 1.92 5.12 20.63
CA PHE A 343 2.63 5.06 19.36
C PHE A 343 2.57 6.40 18.59
N LEU A 344 3.59 6.62 17.76
CA LEU A 344 3.64 7.76 16.85
C LEU A 344 3.11 7.33 15.46
N LEU A 345 2.19 8.11 14.90
CA LEU A 345 1.73 7.94 13.54
C LEU A 345 2.42 8.97 12.63
N VAL A 346 2.98 8.52 11.52
CA VAL A 346 3.49 9.36 10.43
C VAL A 346 2.70 9.04 9.18
N ILE A 347 2.05 10.03 8.58
CA ILE A 347 1.30 9.86 7.33
C ILE A 347 2.08 10.53 6.21
N ASP A 348 2.72 9.70 5.38
CA ASP A 348 3.47 10.19 4.22
C ASP A 348 2.54 10.49 3.05
N GLU A 349 2.89 11.51 2.26
CA GLU A 349 2.07 12.09 1.21
C GLU A 349 0.61 12.27 1.67
N SER A 350 0.45 12.90 2.85
CA SER A 350 -0.81 12.97 3.60
C SER A 350 -1.98 13.53 2.80
N HIS A 351 -1.72 14.48 1.90
CA HIS A 351 -2.71 15.05 0.98
C HIS A 351 -3.40 14.03 0.05
N VAL A 352 -2.81 12.82 -0.08
CA VAL A 352 -3.39 11.68 -0.81
C VAL A 352 -3.83 10.60 0.15
N SER A 353 -3.01 10.28 1.16
CA SER A 353 -3.27 9.20 2.12
C SER A 353 -4.52 9.46 2.96
N VAL A 354 -4.76 10.71 3.40
CA VAL A 354 -5.92 11.07 4.22
C VAL A 354 -7.23 10.93 3.43
N PRO A 355 -7.39 11.50 2.21
CA PRO A 355 -8.57 11.25 1.39
C PRO A 355 -8.82 9.77 1.08
N GLN A 356 -7.77 8.98 0.91
CA GLN A 356 -7.88 7.55 0.69
C GLN A 356 -8.46 6.84 1.92
N LEU A 357 -7.99 7.16 3.14
CA LEU A 357 -8.55 6.64 4.39
C LEU A 357 -10.05 6.95 4.52
N HIS A 358 -10.48 8.16 4.16
CA HIS A 358 -11.90 8.52 4.13
C HIS A 358 -12.73 7.68 3.16
N ALA A 359 -12.19 7.38 1.98
CA ALA A 359 -12.94 6.72 0.90
C ALA A 359 -13.13 5.22 1.13
N MET A 360 -12.22 4.54 1.87
CA MET A 360 -12.20 3.07 1.98
C MET A 360 -13.48 2.50 2.58
N TYR A 361 -14.02 3.09 3.63
CA TYR A 361 -15.23 2.59 4.29
C TYR A 361 -16.44 2.62 3.38
N GLY A 362 -16.68 3.74 2.67
CA GLY A 362 -17.88 3.94 1.85
C GLY A 362 -17.99 2.94 0.70
N GLY A 363 -16.89 2.68 0.02
CA GLY A 363 -16.83 1.71 -1.09
C GLY A 363 -17.11 0.27 -0.64
N ASP A 364 -16.48 -0.17 0.45
CA ASP A 364 -16.70 -1.51 1.01
C ASP A 364 -18.14 -1.70 1.51
N GLN A 365 -18.68 -0.70 2.21
CA GLN A 365 -20.04 -0.73 2.74
C GLN A 365 -21.09 -0.81 1.63
N SER A 366 -20.95 -0.05 0.56
CA SER A 366 -21.88 -0.08 -0.58
C SER A 366 -21.93 -1.46 -1.22
N ARG A 367 -20.78 -2.05 -1.50
CA ARG A 367 -20.64 -3.39 -2.07
C ARG A 367 -21.26 -4.47 -1.17
N LYS A 368 -20.98 -4.45 0.12
CA LYS A 368 -21.52 -5.43 1.09
C LYS A 368 -23.01 -5.27 1.36
N ASN A 369 -23.53 -4.05 1.31
CA ASN A 369 -24.96 -3.82 1.38
C ASN A 369 -25.69 -4.55 0.26
N THR A 370 -25.20 -4.45 -0.97
CA THR A 370 -25.78 -5.15 -2.12
C THR A 370 -25.71 -6.67 -1.95
N LEU A 371 -24.56 -7.22 -1.53
CA LEU A 371 -24.44 -8.67 -1.29
C LEU A 371 -25.42 -9.17 -0.21
N VAL A 372 -25.66 -8.42 0.85
CA VAL A 372 -26.61 -8.78 1.91
C VAL A 372 -28.05 -8.63 1.44
N GLU A 373 -28.39 -7.55 0.73
CA GLU A 373 -29.74 -7.28 0.26
C GLU A 373 -30.25 -8.33 -0.74
N TYR A 374 -29.35 -8.88 -1.55
CA TYR A 374 -29.66 -9.90 -2.56
C TYR A 374 -29.35 -11.34 -2.11
N GLY A 375 -29.13 -11.58 -0.83
CA GLY A 375 -29.01 -12.91 -0.24
C GLY A 375 -27.71 -13.66 -0.55
N PHE A 376 -26.63 -12.97 -0.89
CA PHE A 376 -25.31 -13.60 -1.07
C PHE A 376 -24.54 -13.75 0.24
N ARG A 377 -24.77 -12.86 1.22
CA ARG A 377 -24.08 -12.88 2.52
C ARG A 377 -25.03 -12.51 3.65
N LEU A 378 -24.71 -13.00 4.88
CA LEU A 378 -25.37 -12.60 6.11
C LEU A 378 -25.09 -11.13 6.46
N PRO A 379 -25.97 -10.45 7.21
CA PRO A 379 -25.74 -9.09 7.69
C PRO A 379 -24.39 -8.89 8.39
N ALA A 380 -23.84 -9.90 9.05
CA ALA A 380 -22.54 -9.89 9.70
C ALA A 380 -21.37 -9.58 8.76
N ALA A 381 -21.51 -9.84 7.46
CA ALA A 381 -20.49 -9.49 6.47
C ALA A 381 -20.18 -7.99 6.45
N LYS A 382 -21.15 -7.13 6.83
CA LYS A 382 -20.97 -5.68 6.92
C LYS A 382 -20.05 -5.26 8.07
N ASP A 383 -19.85 -6.12 9.08
CA ASP A 383 -19.00 -5.87 10.23
C ASP A 383 -17.52 -6.23 9.98
N ASN A 384 -17.24 -6.96 8.90
CA ASN A 384 -15.88 -7.12 8.37
C ASN A 384 -15.59 -5.97 7.39
N ARG A 385 -15.13 -4.85 7.87
CA ARG A 385 -14.98 -3.60 7.13
C ARG A 385 -13.69 -2.88 7.50
N PRO A 386 -13.16 -1.99 6.65
CA PRO A 386 -12.13 -1.07 7.11
C PRO A 386 -12.67 -0.16 8.22
N LEU A 387 -11.79 0.42 8.99
CA LEU A 387 -12.15 1.46 9.95
C LEU A 387 -12.86 2.61 9.24
N LYS A 388 -13.82 3.22 9.94
CA LYS A 388 -14.27 4.58 9.58
C LYS A 388 -13.15 5.55 9.90
N PHE A 389 -13.13 6.68 9.22
CA PHE A 389 -12.09 7.69 9.45
C PHE A 389 -12.09 8.21 10.89
N GLU A 390 -13.26 8.42 11.49
CA GLU A 390 -13.41 8.84 12.90
C GLU A 390 -12.82 7.79 13.86
N GLU A 391 -13.06 6.50 13.61
CA GLU A 391 -12.50 5.40 14.40
C GLU A 391 -10.97 5.35 14.29
N PHE A 392 -10.44 5.63 13.09
CA PHE A 392 -8.99 5.72 12.87
C PHE A 392 -8.38 6.89 13.67
N VAL A 393 -9.00 8.05 13.65
CA VAL A 393 -8.54 9.23 14.41
C VAL A 393 -8.60 8.97 15.92
N GLU A 394 -9.68 8.35 16.43
CA GLU A 394 -9.82 8.01 17.87
C GLU A 394 -8.71 7.05 18.36
N MET A 395 -8.23 6.16 17.49
CA MET A 395 -7.14 5.22 17.83
C MET A 395 -5.76 5.86 17.77
N THR A 396 -5.62 7.03 17.16
CA THR A 396 -4.35 7.72 16.96
C THR A 396 -4.04 8.61 18.16
N ASN A 397 -2.83 8.50 18.73
CA ASN A 397 -2.39 9.35 19.83
C ASN A 397 -1.82 10.68 19.34
N GLN A 398 -0.73 10.63 18.56
CA GLN A 398 -0.07 11.80 17.95
C GLN A 398 0.28 11.49 16.50
N VAL A 399 0.13 12.48 15.62
CA VAL A 399 0.37 12.32 14.18
C VAL A 399 1.29 13.41 13.62
N ILE A 400 2.18 12.99 12.71
CA ILE A 400 2.92 13.89 11.82
C ILE A 400 2.40 13.67 10.39
N TYR A 401 1.80 14.71 9.82
CA TYR A 401 1.47 14.75 8.40
C TYR A 401 2.68 15.21 7.59
N VAL A 402 3.09 14.41 6.62
CA VAL A 402 4.25 14.72 5.77
C VAL A 402 3.77 14.93 4.34
N SER A 403 4.02 16.11 3.78
CA SER A 403 3.61 16.43 2.40
C SER A 403 4.44 17.55 1.80
N ALA A 404 4.63 17.53 0.48
CA ALA A 404 5.13 18.68 -0.26
C ALA A 404 4.05 19.75 -0.53
N THR A 405 2.79 19.35 -0.47
CA THR A 405 1.60 20.17 -0.73
C THR A 405 0.47 19.80 0.25
N PRO A 406 0.59 20.12 1.54
CA PRO A 406 -0.43 19.79 2.54
C PRO A 406 -1.82 20.24 2.13
N ALA A 407 -2.85 19.48 2.48
CA ALA A 407 -4.24 19.83 2.25
C ALA A 407 -4.80 20.65 3.42
N ASP A 408 -6.01 21.18 3.24
CA ASP A 408 -6.65 22.03 4.24
C ASP A 408 -6.94 21.27 5.54
N TYR A 409 -7.17 19.94 5.43
CA TYR A 409 -7.39 19.08 6.57
C TYR A 409 -6.15 19.03 7.49
N GLU A 410 -4.96 18.73 6.94
CA GLU A 410 -3.72 18.64 7.74
C GLU A 410 -3.36 19.99 8.38
N ILE A 411 -3.57 21.09 7.63
CA ILE A 411 -3.33 22.44 8.13
C ILE A 411 -4.27 22.78 9.28
N ALA A 412 -5.54 22.41 9.15
CA ALA A 412 -6.54 22.64 10.20
C ALA A 412 -6.25 21.80 11.46
N GLU A 413 -5.92 20.52 11.30
CA GLU A 413 -5.56 19.62 12.41
C GLU A 413 -4.30 20.09 13.15
N SER A 414 -3.35 20.68 12.44
CA SER A 414 -2.11 21.27 12.99
C SER A 414 -2.31 22.71 13.49
N GLU A 415 -3.56 23.19 13.62
CA GLU A 415 -3.88 24.55 14.07
C GLU A 415 -3.16 25.65 13.25
N GLY A 416 -2.87 25.39 11.98
CA GLY A 416 -2.14 26.27 11.08
C GLY A 416 -0.62 26.30 11.28
N ILE A 417 -0.09 25.51 12.21
CA ILE A 417 1.36 25.41 12.45
C ILE A 417 1.97 24.41 11.48
N VAL A 418 2.80 24.92 10.56
CA VAL A 418 3.48 24.11 9.55
C VAL A 418 4.99 24.22 9.73
N VAL A 419 5.65 23.09 9.91
CA VAL A 419 7.11 22.99 9.93
C VAL A 419 7.62 22.90 8.50
N GLU A 420 8.40 23.90 8.05
CA GLU A 420 8.91 23.95 6.67
C GLU A 420 10.27 23.28 6.52
N GLN A 421 10.40 22.47 5.47
CA GLN A 421 11.67 21.88 5.04
C GLN A 421 11.81 22.00 3.52
N VAL A 422 12.24 23.14 3.05
CA VAL A 422 12.30 23.50 1.62
C VAL A 422 13.73 23.50 1.05
N ILE A 423 14.75 23.53 1.91
CA ILE A 423 16.16 23.46 1.49
C ILE A 423 16.54 22.02 1.13
N ARG A 424 17.09 21.82 -0.07
CA ARG A 424 17.69 20.56 -0.52
C ARG A 424 19.18 20.53 -0.18
N PRO A 425 19.66 19.51 0.53
CA PRO A 425 21.09 19.36 0.84
C PRO A 425 21.99 19.34 -0.41
N THR A 426 21.45 18.87 -1.55
CA THR A 426 22.14 18.81 -2.84
C THR A 426 22.34 20.17 -3.51
N GLY A 427 21.72 21.23 -3.00
CA GLY A 427 21.72 22.55 -3.61
C GLY A 427 20.80 22.68 -4.84
N LEU A 428 20.11 21.62 -5.26
CA LEU A 428 19.21 21.65 -6.43
C LEU A 428 18.07 22.65 -6.24
N LEU A 429 17.84 23.44 -7.28
CA LEU A 429 16.77 24.45 -7.28
C LEU A 429 15.44 23.84 -7.70
N ASP A 430 14.33 24.46 -7.29
CA ASP A 430 13.05 24.21 -7.94
C ASP A 430 13.14 24.64 -9.42
N PRO A 431 12.38 23.99 -10.33
CA PRO A 431 12.41 24.30 -11.75
C PRO A 431 12.06 25.76 -12.02
N SER A 432 12.70 26.36 -13.03
CA SER A 432 12.25 27.66 -13.55
C SER A 432 10.92 27.47 -14.27
N ILE A 433 9.94 28.35 -14.00
CA ILE A 433 8.63 28.30 -14.65
C ILE A 433 8.53 29.38 -15.70
N GLU A 434 8.16 28.98 -16.92
CA GLU A 434 7.81 29.87 -18.02
C GLU A 434 6.34 29.71 -18.38
N VAL A 435 5.62 30.80 -18.62
CA VAL A 435 4.27 30.78 -19.17
C VAL A 435 4.35 31.22 -20.63
N ARG A 436 3.82 30.38 -21.50
CA ARG A 436 3.81 30.62 -22.96
C ARG A 436 2.39 30.51 -23.52
N PRO A 437 2.04 31.21 -24.62
CA PRO A 437 0.71 31.15 -25.22
C PRO A 437 0.36 29.74 -25.68
N THR A 438 -0.93 29.45 -25.76
CA THR A 438 -1.42 28.15 -26.28
C THR A 438 -1.33 28.10 -27.81
N GLU A 439 -1.27 29.24 -28.49
CA GLU A 439 -1.07 29.29 -29.93
C GLU A 439 0.29 28.72 -30.33
N ASN A 440 0.30 27.73 -31.22
CA ASN A 440 1.47 26.97 -31.64
C ASN A 440 2.20 26.21 -30.52
N GLN A 441 1.50 25.87 -29.42
CA GLN A 441 2.12 25.19 -28.26
C GLN A 441 2.83 23.87 -28.62
N VAL A 442 2.35 23.15 -29.67
CA VAL A 442 2.96 21.87 -30.07
C VAL A 442 4.28 22.10 -30.80
N ASP A 443 4.37 23.11 -31.66
CA ASP A 443 5.59 23.43 -32.39
C ASP A 443 6.67 23.94 -31.44
N ASP A 444 6.32 24.85 -30.51
CA ASP A 444 7.19 25.34 -29.46
C ASP A 444 7.67 24.20 -28.53
N LEU A 445 6.78 23.29 -28.17
CA LEU A 445 7.13 22.11 -27.38
C LEU A 445 8.14 21.21 -28.13
N MET A 446 7.99 21.04 -29.44
CA MET A 446 8.91 20.25 -30.26
C MET A 446 10.34 20.79 -30.21
N GLU A 447 10.52 22.12 -30.28
CA GLU A 447 11.84 22.76 -30.16
C GLU A 447 12.49 22.48 -28.80
N GLU A 448 11.72 22.58 -27.72
CA GLU A 448 12.19 22.30 -26.35
C GLU A 448 12.52 20.81 -26.16
N ILE A 449 11.71 19.91 -26.72
CA ILE A 449 11.99 18.46 -26.71
C ILE A 449 13.31 18.18 -27.42
N GLN A 450 13.55 18.76 -28.59
CA GLN A 450 14.79 18.55 -29.34
C GLN A 450 16.02 18.99 -28.55
N GLN A 451 15.94 20.13 -27.84
CA GLN A 451 17.01 20.59 -26.97
C GLN A 451 17.29 19.65 -25.82
N CYS A 452 16.24 19.01 -25.24
CA CYS A 452 16.41 18.04 -24.17
C CYS A 452 17.04 16.73 -24.68
N ILE A 453 16.64 16.26 -25.87
CA ILE A 453 17.21 15.08 -26.53
C ILE A 453 18.70 15.27 -26.79
N GLU A 454 19.13 16.44 -27.28
CA GLU A 454 20.55 16.77 -27.51
C GLU A 454 21.37 16.66 -26.21
N ARG A 455 20.78 17.03 -25.07
CA ARG A 455 21.39 16.90 -23.74
C ARG A 455 21.24 15.49 -23.11
N LYS A 456 20.57 14.57 -23.81
CA LYS A 456 20.22 13.22 -23.31
C LYS A 456 19.38 13.27 -22.03
N GLU A 457 18.53 14.27 -21.91
CA GLU A 457 17.57 14.45 -20.83
C GLU A 457 16.17 14.00 -21.26
N ARG A 458 15.26 13.83 -20.29
CA ARG A 458 13.90 13.34 -20.53
C ARG A 458 12.86 14.42 -20.32
N VAL A 459 11.74 14.30 -21.02
CA VAL A 459 10.64 15.26 -21.02
C VAL A 459 9.35 14.60 -20.55
N LEU A 460 8.63 15.27 -19.66
CA LEU A 460 7.26 14.92 -19.31
C LEU A 460 6.29 15.94 -19.92
N VAL A 461 5.27 15.47 -20.61
CA VAL A 461 4.21 16.31 -21.19
C VAL A 461 2.87 15.92 -20.58
N VAL A 462 2.16 16.91 -20.03
CA VAL A 462 0.87 16.70 -19.35
C VAL A 462 -0.25 17.31 -20.16
N THR A 463 -1.19 16.46 -20.60
CA THR A 463 -2.38 16.83 -21.36
C THR A 463 -3.63 16.83 -20.47
N LEU A 464 -4.77 17.30 -20.99
CA LEU A 464 -6.06 17.31 -20.27
C LEU A 464 -6.85 16.01 -20.42
N THR A 465 -6.71 15.33 -21.55
CA THR A 465 -7.51 14.15 -21.89
C THR A 465 -6.65 13.00 -22.39
N LYS A 466 -7.15 11.77 -22.22
CA LYS A 466 -6.52 10.55 -22.75
C LYS A 466 -6.30 10.66 -24.27
N ARG A 467 -7.33 11.09 -24.98
CA ARG A 467 -7.27 11.24 -26.43
C ARG A 467 -6.17 12.23 -26.85
N MET A 468 -6.02 13.39 -26.17
CA MET A 468 -4.92 14.30 -26.44
C MET A 468 -3.55 13.65 -26.20
N ALA A 469 -3.42 12.81 -25.17
CA ALA A 469 -2.17 12.11 -24.89
C ALA A 469 -1.82 11.13 -26.02
N GLU A 470 -2.78 10.37 -26.49
CA GLU A 470 -2.62 9.41 -27.58
C GLU A 470 -2.30 10.11 -28.92
N GLU A 471 -3.09 11.13 -29.29
CA GLU A 471 -2.90 11.89 -30.53
C GLU A 471 -1.54 12.63 -30.54
N LEU A 472 -1.13 13.24 -29.42
CA LEU A 472 0.17 13.90 -29.32
C LEU A 472 1.32 12.88 -29.39
N THR A 473 1.17 11.71 -28.78
CA THR A 473 2.18 10.64 -28.86
C THR A 473 2.35 10.16 -30.30
N GLU A 474 1.25 9.93 -31.01
CA GLU A 474 1.28 9.51 -32.42
C GLU A 474 1.97 10.58 -33.29
N TYR A 475 1.65 11.86 -33.06
CA TYR A 475 2.28 12.97 -33.77
C TYR A 475 3.79 13.00 -33.52
N LEU A 476 4.23 12.93 -32.26
CA LEU A 476 5.65 12.96 -31.88
C LEU A 476 6.43 11.76 -32.46
N LEU A 477 5.84 10.56 -32.43
CA LEU A 477 6.43 9.38 -33.07
C LEU A 477 6.56 9.56 -34.59
N GLY A 478 5.57 10.18 -35.23
CA GLY A 478 5.59 10.51 -36.67
C GLY A 478 6.70 11.48 -37.04
N THR A 479 7.18 12.31 -36.12
CA THR A 479 8.33 13.21 -36.29
C THR A 479 9.68 12.60 -35.90
N GLY A 480 9.68 11.33 -35.45
CA GLY A 480 10.89 10.58 -35.09
C GLY A 480 11.32 10.69 -33.64
N VAL A 481 10.53 11.34 -32.77
CA VAL A 481 10.78 11.42 -31.32
C VAL A 481 10.33 10.14 -30.65
N GLN A 482 11.20 9.50 -29.86
CA GLN A 482 10.86 8.29 -29.12
C GLN A 482 9.94 8.64 -27.94
N THR A 483 8.67 8.36 -28.11
CA THR A 483 7.61 8.82 -27.18
C THR A 483 6.75 7.64 -26.73
N ALA A 484 6.38 7.65 -25.45
CA ALA A 484 5.34 6.77 -24.89
C ALA A 484 4.25 7.61 -24.20
N TYR A 485 3.08 7.00 -23.96
CA TYR A 485 2.03 7.64 -23.17
C TYR A 485 1.60 6.79 -21.98
N ILE A 486 1.10 7.46 -20.93
CA ILE A 486 0.49 6.80 -19.76
C ILE A 486 -0.83 7.50 -19.42
N HIS A 487 -1.90 6.70 -19.29
CA HIS A 487 -3.19 7.13 -18.72
C HIS A 487 -3.83 6.00 -17.91
N SER A 488 -5.06 6.17 -17.40
CA SER A 488 -5.72 5.22 -16.49
C SER A 488 -5.92 3.81 -17.07
N ASP A 489 -6.00 3.70 -18.39
CA ASP A 489 -6.29 2.43 -19.09
C ASP A 489 -5.01 1.63 -19.43
N VAL A 490 -3.83 2.20 -19.15
CA VAL A 490 -2.55 1.49 -19.27
C VAL A 490 -2.38 0.59 -18.05
N ASP A 491 -2.16 -0.70 -18.31
CA ASP A 491 -1.96 -1.70 -17.27
C ASP A 491 -0.77 -1.34 -16.34
N THR A 492 -0.85 -1.79 -15.08
CA THR A 492 0.15 -1.45 -14.05
C THR A 492 1.55 -1.94 -14.42
N LEU A 493 1.66 -3.14 -15.00
CA LEU A 493 2.94 -3.71 -15.44
C LEU A 493 3.53 -2.93 -16.62
N GLU A 494 2.69 -2.61 -17.60
CA GLU A 494 3.08 -1.81 -18.75
C GLU A 494 3.52 -0.41 -18.32
N ARG A 495 2.85 0.19 -17.33
CA ARG A 495 3.24 1.48 -16.75
C ARG A 495 4.64 1.42 -16.14
N VAL A 496 4.95 0.38 -15.34
CA VAL A 496 6.28 0.19 -14.75
C VAL A 496 7.33 0.00 -15.84
N ARG A 497 7.02 -0.78 -16.88
CA ARG A 497 7.89 -0.99 -18.02
C ARG A 497 8.21 0.34 -18.75
N ILE A 498 7.19 1.12 -19.09
CA ILE A 498 7.35 2.42 -19.77
C ILE A 498 8.24 3.37 -18.95
N ILE A 499 8.05 3.42 -17.62
CA ILE A 499 8.86 4.26 -16.73
C ILE A 499 10.32 3.81 -16.72
N ASN A 500 10.57 2.51 -16.65
CA ASN A 500 11.93 1.97 -16.69
C ASN A 500 12.61 2.21 -18.04
N GLU A 501 11.87 2.08 -19.13
CA GLU A 501 12.33 2.37 -20.49
C GLU A 501 12.63 3.87 -20.69
N LEU A 502 11.83 4.78 -20.12
CA LEU A 502 12.12 6.22 -20.08
C LEU A 502 13.43 6.49 -19.35
N ARG A 503 13.64 5.88 -18.17
CA ARG A 503 14.90 6.01 -17.40
C ARG A 503 16.09 5.44 -18.15
N ALA A 504 15.91 4.30 -18.81
CA ALA A 504 16.94 3.66 -19.65
C ALA A 504 17.27 4.46 -20.94
N GLY A 505 16.39 5.40 -21.31
CA GLY A 505 16.57 6.21 -22.52
C GLY A 505 16.06 5.55 -23.81
N VAL A 506 15.18 4.56 -23.68
CA VAL A 506 14.43 3.99 -24.81
C VAL A 506 13.41 5.02 -25.31
N TYR A 507 12.77 5.74 -24.39
CA TYR A 507 11.92 6.88 -24.69
C TYR A 507 12.58 8.19 -24.25
N ASP A 508 12.38 9.25 -25.01
CA ASP A 508 12.82 10.61 -24.71
C ASP A 508 11.70 11.43 -24.08
N VAL A 509 10.45 11.13 -24.44
CA VAL A 509 9.26 11.86 -24.00
C VAL A 509 8.23 10.89 -23.44
N LEU A 510 7.64 11.28 -22.30
CA LEU A 510 6.48 10.62 -21.73
C LEU A 510 5.29 11.58 -21.70
N VAL A 511 4.21 11.22 -22.37
CA VAL A 511 2.97 12.00 -22.43
C VAL A 511 1.92 11.37 -21.54
N GLY A 512 1.13 12.16 -20.83
CA GLY A 512 0.01 11.62 -20.06
C GLY A 512 -0.94 12.65 -19.47
N VAL A 513 -2.07 12.17 -18.97
CA VAL A 513 -3.12 13.01 -18.39
C VAL A 513 -2.84 13.32 -16.91
N ASN A 514 -2.51 12.30 -16.17
CA ASN A 514 -2.17 12.38 -14.74
C ASN A 514 -0.92 11.52 -14.49
N LEU A 515 0.20 11.96 -15.06
CA LEU A 515 1.49 11.27 -14.97
C LEU A 515 2.01 11.10 -13.54
N LEU A 516 1.34 11.69 -12.58
CA LEU A 516 1.98 12.20 -11.39
C LEU A 516 1.33 11.68 -10.12
N ARG A 517 0.81 10.47 -10.17
CA ARG A 517 0.59 9.76 -8.92
C ARG A 517 1.96 9.61 -8.25
N GLU A 518 2.00 9.89 -6.97
CA GLU A 518 3.15 9.98 -6.09
C GLU A 518 4.05 8.73 -6.20
N GLY A 519 5.33 8.87 -5.93
CA GLY A 519 6.30 7.77 -5.92
C GLY A 519 7.22 7.65 -7.14
N LEU A 520 7.07 8.49 -8.19
CA LEU A 520 7.99 8.51 -9.32
C LEU A 520 9.19 9.42 -9.04
N ASP A 521 10.36 8.83 -8.94
CA ASP A 521 11.63 9.52 -8.84
C ASP A 521 12.37 9.44 -10.19
N LEU A 522 12.30 10.53 -10.97
CA LEU A 522 12.86 10.60 -12.32
C LEU A 522 13.90 11.72 -12.41
N PRO A 523 15.12 11.51 -11.90
CA PRO A 523 16.17 12.52 -11.95
C PRO A 523 16.63 12.85 -13.39
N GLU A 524 16.31 12.01 -14.36
CA GLU A 524 16.61 12.19 -15.78
C GLU A 524 15.73 13.27 -16.45
N VAL A 525 14.59 13.60 -15.82
CA VAL A 525 13.64 14.59 -16.36
C VAL A 525 14.12 16.00 -16.10
N SER A 526 14.36 16.75 -17.14
CA SER A 526 14.73 18.17 -17.09
C SER A 526 13.60 19.11 -17.48
N LEU A 527 12.66 18.66 -18.32
CA LEU A 527 11.55 19.48 -18.77
C LEU A 527 10.20 18.85 -18.39
N VAL A 528 9.33 19.68 -17.82
CA VAL A 528 7.91 19.38 -17.62
C VAL A 528 7.10 20.40 -18.41
N ALA A 529 6.34 19.96 -19.39
CA ALA A 529 5.44 20.79 -20.18
C ALA A 529 4.00 20.49 -19.82
N ILE A 530 3.22 21.51 -19.51
CA ILE A 530 1.80 21.39 -19.16
C ILE A 530 0.99 22.13 -20.22
N LEU A 531 0.28 21.38 -21.06
CA LEU A 531 -0.58 21.95 -22.09
C LEU A 531 -1.90 22.42 -21.47
N ASP A 532 -2.44 23.52 -22.00
CA ASP A 532 -3.71 24.10 -21.55
C ASP A 532 -3.75 24.27 -20.02
N ALA A 533 -2.71 24.89 -19.46
CA ALA A 533 -2.55 25.03 -18.02
C ALA A 533 -3.57 25.99 -17.38
N ASP A 534 -4.22 26.84 -18.16
CA ASP A 534 -5.27 27.76 -17.74
C ASP A 534 -6.69 27.14 -17.69
N LYS A 535 -6.87 25.89 -18.09
CA LYS A 535 -8.13 25.17 -17.97
C LYS A 535 -8.29 24.65 -16.54
N GLU A 536 -8.73 25.52 -15.63
CA GLU A 536 -8.89 25.18 -14.23
C GLU A 536 -9.76 23.94 -14.02
N GLY A 537 -9.35 23.09 -13.07
CA GLY A 537 -10.03 21.85 -12.71
C GLY A 537 -9.16 20.97 -11.81
N PHE A 538 -9.60 19.77 -11.56
CA PHE A 538 -8.91 18.84 -10.67
C PHE A 538 -7.43 18.60 -11.03
N LEU A 539 -7.10 18.58 -12.34
CA LEU A 539 -5.74 18.36 -12.85
C LEU A 539 -4.91 19.63 -12.97
N ARG A 540 -5.47 20.82 -12.77
CA ARG A 540 -4.82 22.14 -12.93
C ARG A 540 -4.97 23.02 -11.70
N ASN A 541 -5.29 22.44 -10.54
CA ASN A 541 -5.26 23.17 -9.27
C ASN A 541 -3.81 23.38 -8.78
N HIS A 542 -3.62 24.26 -7.83
CA HIS A 542 -2.31 24.62 -7.28
C HIS A 542 -1.49 23.39 -6.85
N ARG A 543 -2.11 22.40 -6.15
CA ARG A 543 -1.42 21.20 -5.70
C ARG A 543 -0.93 20.32 -6.87
N SER A 544 -1.81 20.07 -7.84
CA SER A 544 -1.47 19.28 -9.03
C SER A 544 -0.36 19.94 -9.85
N LEU A 545 -0.42 21.25 -10.07
CA LEU A 545 0.61 21.99 -10.78
C LEU A 545 1.95 21.93 -10.03
N THR A 546 1.97 22.20 -8.72
CA THR A 546 3.18 22.16 -7.89
C THR A 546 3.85 20.78 -7.92
N GLN A 547 3.07 19.72 -7.81
CA GLN A 547 3.61 18.34 -7.87
C GLN A 547 4.16 17.99 -9.24
N THR A 548 3.45 18.40 -10.29
CA THR A 548 3.85 18.18 -11.67
C THR A 548 5.18 18.85 -11.96
N ILE A 549 5.26 20.14 -11.69
CA ILE A 549 6.47 20.95 -11.85
C ILE A 549 7.63 20.38 -11.02
N GLY A 550 7.34 19.94 -9.80
CA GLY A 550 8.32 19.35 -8.88
C GLY A 550 9.01 18.09 -9.42
N ARG A 551 8.49 17.43 -10.49
CA ARG A 551 9.17 16.27 -11.11
C ARG A 551 10.49 16.65 -11.78
N ALA A 552 10.63 17.87 -12.30
CA ALA A 552 11.91 18.36 -12.83
C ALA A 552 12.87 18.90 -11.74
N ALA A 553 12.48 18.96 -10.48
CA ALA A 553 13.28 19.54 -9.39
C ALA A 553 14.52 18.71 -8.99
N ARG A 554 14.70 17.52 -9.54
CA ARG A 554 15.87 16.66 -9.31
C ARG A 554 16.94 16.77 -10.38
N ASN A 555 16.67 17.52 -11.43
CA ASN A 555 17.61 17.82 -12.50
C ASN A 555 18.22 19.22 -12.32
N VAL A 556 19.50 19.35 -12.60
CA VAL A 556 20.19 20.66 -12.53
C VAL A 556 19.60 21.64 -13.52
N ASN A 557 19.14 21.15 -14.68
CA ASN A 557 18.54 21.93 -15.76
C ASN A 557 17.00 21.97 -15.66
N GLY A 558 16.44 21.72 -14.46
CA GLY A 558 15.01 21.63 -14.26
C GLY A 558 14.23 22.86 -14.73
N LYS A 559 13.29 22.67 -15.68
CA LYS A 559 12.45 23.70 -16.28
C LYS A 559 11.00 23.20 -16.37
N ALA A 560 10.05 24.12 -16.18
CA ALA A 560 8.65 23.86 -16.42
C ALA A 560 8.06 24.90 -17.37
N ILE A 561 7.28 24.47 -18.35
CA ILE A 561 6.56 25.33 -19.28
C ILE A 561 5.05 25.13 -19.08
N LEU A 562 4.37 26.21 -18.79
CA LEU A 562 2.91 26.27 -18.69
C LEU A 562 2.35 26.94 -19.95
N TYR A 563 1.73 26.18 -20.84
CA TYR A 563 1.04 26.74 -22.00
C TYR A 563 -0.32 27.25 -21.56
N ALA A 564 -0.51 28.56 -21.58
CA ALA A 564 -1.71 29.23 -21.09
C ALA A 564 -1.88 30.62 -21.74
N ASP A 565 -3.11 30.99 -22.04
CA ASP A 565 -3.45 32.33 -22.55
C ASP A 565 -3.75 33.32 -21.44
N SER A 566 -4.03 32.81 -20.25
CA SER A 566 -4.25 33.59 -19.03
C SER A 566 -3.65 32.93 -17.82
N ILE A 567 -3.18 33.71 -16.85
CA ILE A 567 -2.67 33.19 -15.57
C ILE A 567 -3.84 33.06 -14.60
N THR A 568 -4.17 31.83 -14.22
CA THR A 568 -5.20 31.55 -13.22
C THR A 568 -4.68 31.73 -11.79
N ASP A 569 -5.57 31.78 -10.80
CA ASP A 569 -5.19 31.88 -9.39
C ASP A 569 -4.31 30.68 -8.95
N SER A 570 -4.62 29.49 -9.43
CA SER A 570 -3.84 28.26 -9.18
C SER A 570 -2.44 28.33 -9.78
N MET A 571 -2.31 28.85 -10.99
CA MET A 571 -1.01 29.10 -11.63
C MET A 571 -0.21 30.16 -10.87
N ALA A 572 -0.83 31.29 -10.53
CA ALA A 572 -0.19 32.39 -9.81
C ALA A 572 0.36 31.91 -8.44
N ALA A 573 -0.45 31.17 -7.68
CA ALA A 573 -0.01 30.60 -6.41
C ALA A 573 1.17 29.63 -6.58
N THR A 574 1.15 28.76 -7.61
CA THR A 574 2.22 27.83 -7.90
C THR A 574 3.52 28.54 -8.30
N ILE A 575 3.44 29.53 -9.19
CA ILE A 575 4.60 30.31 -9.65
C ILE A 575 5.23 31.06 -8.48
N ASN A 576 4.43 31.77 -7.68
CA ASN A 576 4.89 32.53 -6.53
C ASN A 576 5.60 31.63 -5.50
N GLU A 577 5.00 30.50 -5.16
CA GLU A 577 5.56 29.57 -4.18
C GLU A 577 6.85 28.91 -4.72
N THR A 578 6.89 28.51 -5.98
CA THR A 578 8.09 27.94 -6.60
C THR A 578 9.23 28.96 -6.64
N ASN A 579 8.95 30.21 -6.98
CA ASN A 579 9.94 31.28 -6.97
C ASN A 579 10.46 31.58 -5.56
N ARG A 580 9.58 31.65 -4.55
CA ARG A 580 9.95 31.79 -3.13
C ARG A 580 10.93 30.70 -2.69
N ARG A 581 10.61 29.44 -2.99
CA ARG A 581 11.46 28.28 -2.66
C ARG A 581 12.81 28.36 -3.39
N ARG A 582 12.78 28.73 -4.66
CA ARG A 582 13.97 28.88 -5.49
C ARG A 582 14.91 29.97 -4.95
N GLU A 583 14.36 31.12 -4.56
CA GLU A 583 15.15 32.22 -3.96
C GLU A 583 15.75 31.83 -2.61
N LYS A 584 14.98 31.11 -1.74
CA LYS A 584 15.49 30.61 -0.46
C LYS A 584 16.66 29.65 -0.67
N GLN A 585 16.54 28.73 -1.63
CA GLN A 585 17.61 27.79 -1.97
C GLN A 585 18.85 28.48 -2.56
N LEU A 586 18.67 29.43 -3.45
CA LEU A 586 19.79 30.21 -4.03
C LEU A 586 20.57 30.94 -2.96
N ARG A 587 19.86 31.59 -2.01
CA ARG A 587 20.50 32.30 -0.89
C ARG A 587 21.31 31.31 -0.04
N TYR A 588 20.71 30.19 0.32
CA TYR A 588 21.36 29.14 1.09
C TYR A 588 22.60 28.59 0.39
N ASN A 589 22.52 28.32 -0.92
CA ASN A 589 23.67 27.87 -1.73
C ASN A 589 24.81 28.88 -1.73
N ALA A 590 24.48 30.16 -1.86
CA ALA A 590 25.49 31.26 -1.87
C ALA A 590 26.18 31.40 -0.49
N GLU A 591 25.41 31.33 0.61
CA GLU A 591 25.94 31.43 1.98
C GLU A 591 26.86 30.25 2.35
N HIS A 592 26.57 29.06 1.82
CA HIS A 592 27.30 27.82 2.16
C HIS A 592 28.25 27.35 1.05
N ASN A 593 28.41 28.13 -0.04
CA ASN A 593 29.23 27.77 -1.20
C ASN A 593 28.88 26.41 -1.80
N ILE A 594 27.58 26.08 -1.89
CA ILE A 594 27.08 24.81 -2.42
C ILE A 594 26.89 24.95 -3.94
N THR A 595 27.50 24.06 -4.72
CA THR A 595 27.22 23.92 -6.14
C THR A 595 26.13 22.82 -6.30
N PRO A 596 25.02 23.12 -7.00
CA PRO A 596 23.97 22.13 -7.24
C PRO A 596 24.49 20.85 -7.87
N THR A 597 24.23 19.71 -7.27
CA THR A 597 24.66 18.40 -7.76
C THR A 597 23.50 17.41 -7.83
N GLN A 598 23.42 16.66 -8.93
CA GLN A 598 22.42 15.62 -9.13
C GLN A 598 22.85 14.33 -8.46
N ILE A 599 21.99 13.76 -7.61
CA ILE A 599 22.23 12.46 -6.99
C ILE A 599 21.90 11.36 -8.02
N ARG A 600 22.88 10.52 -8.33
CA ARG A 600 22.64 9.24 -9.01
C ARG A 600 22.44 8.18 -7.94
N LYS A 601 21.22 7.71 -7.76
CA LYS A 601 20.95 6.57 -6.87
C LYS A 601 21.61 5.32 -7.45
N VAL A 602 22.43 4.64 -6.65
CA VAL A 602 22.78 3.24 -6.83
C VAL A 602 21.53 2.42 -6.52
N GLN A 603 21.27 1.35 -7.27
CA GLN A 603 20.10 0.46 -7.17
C GLN A 603 19.69 0.20 -5.72
N THR A 604 18.44 0.47 -5.39
CA THR A 604 17.86 0.25 -4.06
C THR A 604 17.23 -1.15 -3.94
N MET A 605 17.00 -1.60 -2.72
CA MET A 605 16.37 -2.89 -2.38
C MET A 605 14.99 -3.09 -3.04
N GLY A 606 14.30 -2.01 -3.46
CA GLY A 606 13.10 -2.08 -4.31
C GLY A 606 13.37 -2.70 -5.68
N ASP A 607 14.56 -2.48 -6.24
CA ASP A 607 15.02 -3.14 -7.47
C ASP A 607 15.38 -4.61 -7.22
N LEU A 608 15.76 -4.98 -5.99
CA LEU A 608 16.04 -6.36 -5.58
C LEU A 608 14.77 -7.17 -5.35
N LEU A 609 13.72 -6.56 -4.80
CA LEU A 609 12.39 -7.20 -4.67
C LEU A 609 11.71 -7.39 -6.03
N GLN A 610 11.99 -6.52 -7.01
CA GLN A 610 11.52 -6.69 -8.40
C GLN A 610 12.32 -7.76 -9.16
N ASN A 611 13.60 -7.95 -8.86
CA ASN A 611 14.44 -8.97 -9.51
C ASN A 611 14.26 -10.39 -8.95
N SER A 612 13.70 -10.56 -7.74
CA SER A 612 13.36 -11.88 -7.21
C SER A 612 12.04 -12.43 -7.76
N GLN A 613 11.25 -11.63 -8.47
CA GLN A 613 9.97 -12.02 -9.09
C GLN A 613 10.12 -12.32 -10.59
N GLN A 614 11.08 -13.16 -10.99
CA GLN A 614 11.12 -13.75 -12.33
C GLN A 614 10.19 -14.98 -12.49
N THR A 615 9.11 -15.04 -11.72
CA THR A 615 7.92 -15.81 -12.03
C THR A 615 6.85 -14.82 -12.46
N GLU A 616 6.26 -15.00 -13.63
CA GLU A 616 5.30 -14.10 -14.30
C GLU A 616 4.38 -13.35 -13.32
N PRO A 617 4.52 -12.03 -13.13
CA PRO A 617 3.71 -11.30 -12.18
C PRO A 617 2.31 -11.10 -12.76
N ARG A 618 1.31 -11.77 -12.18
CA ARG A 618 -0.08 -11.38 -12.39
C ARG A 618 -0.33 -10.05 -11.67
N ALA A 619 -0.85 -9.08 -12.40
CA ALA A 619 -1.04 -7.72 -11.91
C ALA A 619 -1.94 -7.64 -10.68
N TYR A 620 -1.45 -7.05 -9.58
CA TYR A 620 -2.28 -6.58 -8.50
C TYR A 620 -3.01 -5.30 -8.95
N ILE A 621 -4.33 -5.37 -9.02
CA ILE A 621 -5.17 -4.20 -9.17
C ILE A 621 -5.59 -3.79 -7.74
N GLU A 622 -4.92 -2.76 -7.18
CA GLU A 622 -5.47 -2.07 -6.03
C GLU A 622 -6.87 -1.57 -6.43
N PRO A 623 -7.94 -1.88 -5.67
CA PRO A 623 -9.25 -1.37 -6.03
C PRO A 623 -9.16 0.16 -6.00
N ALA A 624 -9.13 0.77 -7.19
CA ALA A 624 -9.34 2.21 -7.31
C ALA A 624 -10.67 2.52 -6.60
N PRO A 625 -10.79 3.64 -5.88
CA PRO A 625 -12.09 4.05 -5.39
C PRO A 625 -13.02 4.01 -6.61
N TYR A 626 -14.02 3.17 -6.52
CA TYR A 626 -14.94 2.86 -7.61
C TYR A 626 -15.34 4.17 -8.29
N GLU A 627 -14.82 4.42 -9.49
CA GLU A 627 -15.42 5.39 -10.38
C GLU A 627 -16.77 4.82 -10.77
N VAL A 628 -17.80 5.24 -10.07
CA VAL A 628 -19.23 5.03 -10.41
C VAL A 628 -19.54 5.56 -11.82
N LEU A 629 -18.57 6.17 -12.48
CA LEU A 629 -18.65 6.76 -13.81
C LEU A 629 -18.52 5.78 -14.97
N ALA A 630 -17.87 4.63 -14.81
CA ALA A 630 -17.70 3.68 -15.93
C ALA A 630 -18.98 2.91 -16.30
N VAL A 631 -19.93 2.80 -15.37
CA VAL A 631 -21.22 2.13 -15.63
C VAL A 631 -22.21 3.05 -16.34
N ALA A 632 -22.07 4.38 -16.22
CA ALA A 632 -22.92 5.33 -16.91
C ALA A 632 -22.59 5.48 -18.41
N GLU A 633 -21.36 5.20 -18.84
CA GLU A 633 -20.99 5.29 -20.26
C GLU A 633 -21.51 4.13 -21.12
N ALA A 634 -21.65 2.92 -20.55
CA ALA A 634 -22.21 1.80 -21.28
C ALA A 634 -23.72 1.94 -21.59
N ALA A 635 -24.43 2.70 -20.79
CA ALA A 635 -25.88 2.93 -20.97
C ALA A 635 -26.21 4.03 -22.00
N THR A 636 -25.22 4.75 -22.53
CA THR A 636 -25.41 5.91 -23.43
C THR A 636 -24.85 5.76 -24.84
N LEU A 637 -24.28 4.58 -25.19
CA LEU A 637 -23.77 4.37 -26.53
C LEU A 637 -24.88 4.32 -27.54
N THR A 638 -24.77 5.13 -28.61
CA THR A 638 -25.67 5.08 -29.77
C THR A 638 -25.53 3.77 -30.51
N VAL A 639 -26.56 3.37 -31.23
CA VAL A 639 -26.57 2.13 -32.07
C VAL A 639 -25.37 2.06 -33.03
N GLU A 640 -24.93 3.21 -33.56
CA GLU A 640 -23.76 3.27 -34.43
C GLU A 640 -22.44 3.04 -33.67
N GLU A 641 -22.30 3.55 -32.47
CA GLU A 641 -21.13 3.32 -31.63
C GLU A 641 -21.06 1.87 -31.15
N LYS A 642 -22.20 1.26 -30.78
CA LYS A 642 -22.29 -0.17 -30.49
C LYS A 642 -21.84 -1.03 -31.67
N LYS A 643 -22.27 -0.71 -32.91
CA LYS A 643 -21.82 -1.41 -34.11
C LYS A 643 -20.33 -1.28 -34.38
N LYS A 644 -19.73 -0.11 -34.16
CA LYS A 644 -18.27 0.09 -34.26
C LYS A 644 -17.51 -0.73 -33.21
N ARG A 645 -18.02 -0.77 -31.97
CA ARG A 645 -17.42 -1.57 -30.91
C ARG A 645 -17.50 -3.07 -31.19
N ILE A 646 -18.62 -3.58 -31.70
CA ILE A 646 -18.78 -4.97 -32.15
C ILE A 646 -17.74 -5.33 -33.21
N ALA A 647 -17.53 -4.47 -34.22
CA ALA A 647 -16.54 -4.70 -35.26
C ALA A 647 -15.10 -4.74 -34.70
N SER A 648 -14.79 -3.89 -33.74
CA SER A 648 -13.50 -3.89 -33.04
C SER A 648 -13.28 -5.15 -32.19
N LEU A 649 -14.29 -5.56 -31.41
CA LEU A 649 -14.26 -6.79 -30.60
C LEU A 649 -14.09 -8.04 -31.46
N LYS A 650 -14.78 -8.11 -32.61
CA LYS A 650 -14.64 -9.21 -33.56
C LYS A 650 -13.20 -9.35 -34.05
N ARG A 651 -12.57 -8.22 -34.44
CA ARG A 651 -11.18 -8.25 -34.91
C ARG A 651 -10.23 -8.70 -33.80
N LYS A 652 -10.39 -8.18 -32.58
CA LYS A 652 -9.56 -8.58 -31.43
C LYS A 652 -9.75 -10.06 -31.07
N MET A 653 -10.97 -10.56 -31.12
CA MET A 653 -11.29 -11.97 -30.91
C MET A 653 -10.58 -12.87 -31.95
N GLU A 654 -10.62 -12.48 -33.24
CA GLU A 654 -9.94 -13.22 -34.31
C GLU A 654 -8.41 -13.17 -34.18
N GLU A 655 -7.83 -12.05 -33.67
CA GLU A 655 -6.42 -11.92 -33.37
C GLU A 655 -6.01 -12.79 -32.18
N ALA A 656 -6.78 -12.81 -31.08
CA ALA A 656 -6.56 -13.65 -29.92
C ALA A 656 -6.66 -15.15 -30.32
N ALA A 657 -7.65 -15.53 -31.13
CA ALA A 657 -7.78 -16.90 -31.62
C ALA A 657 -6.56 -17.34 -32.47
N LYS A 658 -6.01 -16.45 -33.30
CA LYS A 658 -4.79 -16.73 -34.07
C LYS A 658 -3.54 -16.91 -33.20
N ARG A 659 -3.51 -16.29 -32.00
CA ARG A 659 -2.43 -16.44 -31.01
C ARG A 659 -2.64 -17.64 -30.12
N LEU A 660 -3.72 -18.42 -30.29
CA LEU A 660 -4.12 -19.54 -29.45
C LEU A 660 -4.51 -19.13 -27.98
N GLU A 661 -4.84 -17.87 -27.77
CA GLU A 661 -5.34 -17.28 -26.54
C GLU A 661 -6.86 -17.50 -26.44
N PHE A 662 -7.28 -18.76 -26.28
CA PHE A 662 -8.70 -19.16 -26.43
C PHE A 662 -9.59 -18.59 -25.31
N VAL A 663 -9.05 -18.32 -24.12
CA VAL A 663 -9.81 -17.72 -23.00
C VAL A 663 -10.15 -16.26 -23.34
N ASP A 664 -9.19 -15.50 -23.83
CA ASP A 664 -9.39 -14.10 -24.22
C ASP A 664 -10.30 -13.98 -25.43
N ALA A 665 -10.16 -14.89 -26.40
CA ALA A 665 -11.08 -14.98 -27.54
C ALA A 665 -12.51 -15.26 -27.08
N ALA A 666 -12.74 -16.10 -26.08
CA ALA A 666 -14.06 -16.38 -25.51
C ALA A 666 -14.68 -15.17 -24.86
N ILE A 667 -13.92 -14.44 -24.02
CA ILE A 667 -14.35 -13.21 -23.33
C ILE A 667 -14.78 -12.13 -24.36
N LEU A 668 -13.95 -11.90 -25.37
CA LEU A 668 -14.24 -10.93 -26.45
C LEU A 668 -15.47 -11.32 -27.27
N ARG A 669 -15.68 -12.62 -27.49
CA ARG A 669 -16.89 -13.14 -28.14
C ARG A 669 -18.14 -12.87 -27.32
N ASP A 670 -18.08 -13.12 -26.03
CA ASP A 670 -19.22 -12.97 -25.13
C ASP A 670 -19.62 -11.50 -24.96
N GLU A 671 -18.65 -10.57 -24.91
CA GLU A 671 -18.91 -9.12 -24.95
C GLU A 671 -19.51 -8.68 -26.28
N MET A 672 -19.03 -9.22 -27.39
CA MET A 672 -19.56 -8.94 -28.73
C MET A 672 -21.02 -9.41 -28.85
N LEU A 673 -21.34 -10.63 -28.42
CA LEU A 673 -22.70 -11.21 -28.47
C LEU A 673 -23.66 -10.41 -27.58
N ARG A 674 -23.20 -9.93 -26.43
CA ARG A 674 -23.99 -9.08 -25.54
C ARG A 674 -24.38 -7.76 -26.22
N LEU A 675 -23.41 -7.06 -26.81
CA LEU A 675 -23.71 -5.82 -27.55
C LEU A 675 -24.59 -6.04 -28.78
N GLN A 676 -24.52 -7.22 -29.42
CA GLN A 676 -25.43 -7.59 -30.52
C GLN A 676 -26.86 -7.76 -30.01
N ALA A 677 -27.05 -8.48 -28.90
CA ALA A 677 -28.37 -8.66 -28.29
C ALA A 677 -29.00 -7.33 -27.85
N GLU A 678 -28.19 -6.36 -27.38
CA GLU A 678 -28.65 -5.02 -27.00
C GLU A 678 -29.03 -4.13 -28.21
N ILE A 679 -28.63 -4.46 -29.43
CA ILE A 679 -29.03 -3.78 -30.67
C ILE A 679 -30.32 -4.38 -31.24
N GLU A 680 -30.52 -5.68 -30.99
CA GLU A 680 -31.69 -6.43 -31.48
C GLU A 680 -32.91 -6.32 -30.56
N SER A 681 -32.69 -5.96 -29.29
CA SER A 681 -33.76 -5.65 -28.33
C SER A 681 -34.23 -4.18 -28.45
#